data_04b406b522c598b1d09bfc9b5864e05c
#
_entry.id   04b406b522c598b1d09bfc9b5864e05c
#
_cell.length_a   1.000
_cell.length_b   1.000
_cell.length_c   1.000
_cell.angle_alpha   90.00
_cell.angle_beta   90.00
_cell.angle_gamma   90.00
#
_symmetry.space_group_name_H-M   'P 1'
#
loop_
_entity.id
_entity.type
_entity.pdbx_description
1 polymer ?
#
loop_
_entity_poly.entity_id
_entity_poly.type
_entity_poly.pdbx_seq_one_letter_code
_entity_poly.pdbx_strand_id
1 'polypeptide(L)'
;MPKASLFYRSLSFLAIFAMLGVVPSFADIEIVPDDPAAAAFTRWTVSGPDGGDVRVVTIDPKDKDRLYISTLDGQIFTSANAGKTWRLLANLNEPQLILDNLMVDSVDSKIIYASGHRHKAPGGFFRSIDGGATWKESKELHKASVHSLAQSPTDPSILVAGTTDGAWMSRDKGANWKKISSPTMPVNIDSLAIDPRSADTIYAGTWWRAYKTTDAGANWKLIRDGMIDDSDVFAITINPRNPEYIVASACSGIYESQNGGERWQKINGIPSQSRRTRDIVQHPSREGTIYAATTEGFWMSVNGGKSWSLTTQRNLEINSIAVHPDAPDRVFIATNNYGVMVSNDGGRNFTQTNGDLTTRFTYAVVPDRERADRLYAATRNTATGGGFFFISENGGATWRPSASIDVNRTAPFAILQDRVNGNVMYMGTNGGILRSMDRGVTWNPLPAAKIATAKPAAKPSRSRTRSKKAVKPAAPAPTAKGPVMVASLKSNVKVLAFTEDGKNGIIAGTDSGLYRSYDVTKGWEKLDLGAGINQNIFAIHVAPERPETIWVGTATSGVMVSRDNGKTFANAGGAVAGVPVSAIETDPTRPDYIYVGTTQTFYLSRDNGATWKRRGGHLPLGNFASILIDPKDPNEIIIGSAIETDGGIYISRDAGEQWKRIDTKTMDLPSRRVWSMAFDPHDPNRIYAGTHSSGVYKIELKDADAGSSAAENQPPAKVQAVPERPVASKEPVAAPKPAKLTVGERPRILPGQ
;
A
#
# COMPACT_ATOMS: atom_id res chain seq x y z
N MET A 1 0.37 -18.74 43.04
CA MET A 1 1.57 -18.33 42.26
C MET A 1 1.14 -18.18 40.83
N PRO A 2 1.02 -16.97 40.29
CA PRO A 2 0.65 -16.77 38.89
C PRO A 2 1.90 -16.61 38.04
N LYS A 3 1.91 -17.24 36.86
CA LYS A 3 2.92 -17.06 35.82
C LYS A 3 2.59 -15.82 35.01
N ALA A 4 3.53 -14.89 34.99
CA ALA A 4 3.48 -13.65 34.23
C ALA A 4 3.71 -13.91 32.74
N SER A 5 2.83 -13.36 31.89
CA SER A 5 3.05 -13.23 30.46
C SER A 5 3.83 -11.94 30.17
N LEU A 6 4.92 -12.07 29.42
CA LEU A 6 5.73 -10.93 28.96
C LEU A 6 4.97 -10.14 27.89
N PHE A 7 4.60 -8.92 28.23
CA PHE A 7 4.25 -7.87 27.28
C PHE A 7 5.53 -7.09 26.90
N TYR A 8 5.87 -7.05 25.63
CA TYR A 8 6.87 -6.12 25.11
C TYR A 8 6.33 -4.69 25.17
N ARG A 9 6.83 -3.90 26.12
CA ARG A 9 6.68 -2.44 26.14
C ARG A 9 7.87 -1.82 25.40
N SER A 10 7.62 -1.16 24.29
CA SER A 10 8.56 -0.20 23.71
C SER A 10 8.50 1.10 24.54
N LEU A 11 9.53 1.37 25.32
CA LEU A 11 9.73 2.66 25.99
C LEU A 11 10.20 3.70 24.97
N SER A 12 9.38 4.71 24.75
CA SER A 12 9.82 5.97 24.16
C SER A 12 10.45 6.82 25.25
N PHE A 13 11.74 7.10 25.16
CA PHE A 13 12.42 8.08 25.99
C PHE A 13 12.03 9.50 25.55
N LEU A 14 11.29 10.20 26.40
CA LEU A 14 11.07 11.63 26.31
C LEU A 14 12.21 12.32 27.10
N ALA A 15 13.20 12.83 26.40
CA ALA A 15 14.19 13.73 26.98
C ALA A 15 13.66 15.16 26.88
N ILE A 16 13.28 15.72 28.04
CA ILE A 16 12.93 17.14 28.18
C ILE A 16 14.26 17.91 28.23
N PHE A 17 14.58 18.65 27.15
CA PHE A 17 15.53 19.74 27.20
C PHE A 17 14.78 21.05 27.18
N ALA A 18 14.68 21.67 28.36
CA ALA A 18 14.33 23.07 28.47
C ALA A 18 15.55 23.91 28.06
N MET A 19 15.55 24.49 26.86
CA MET A 19 16.36 25.65 26.51
C MET A 19 15.47 26.76 25.98
N LEU A 20 15.66 27.91 26.60
CA LEU A 20 15.00 29.17 26.34
C LEU A 20 15.15 29.63 24.88
N GLY A 21 14.02 30.00 24.31
CA GLY A 21 13.82 31.15 23.46
C GLY A 21 14.70 31.31 22.23
N VAL A 22 14.30 30.76 21.11
CA VAL A 22 14.02 31.43 19.83
C VAL A 22 13.09 30.46 19.10
N VAL A 23 11.80 30.72 19.09
CA VAL A 23 10.89 30.10 18.13
C VAL A 23 11.27 30.74 16.79
N PRO A 24 11.82 30.01 15.82
CA PRO A 24 11.85 30.54 14.47
C PRO A 24 10.37 30.71 14.09
N SER A 25 9.95 31.94 13.79
CA SER A 25 8.71 32.16 13.09
C SER A 25 8.77 31.23 11.86
N PHE A 26 7.86 30.26 11.80
CA PHE A 26 7.58 29.61 10.54
C PHE A 26 7.12 30.75 9.64
N ALA A 27 8.01 31.22 8.77
CA ALA A 27 7.58 32.00 7.63
C ALA A 27 6.50 31.14 6.98
N ASP A 28 5.31 31.71 6.81
CA ASP A 28 4.24 31.10 6.06
C ASP A 28 4.88 30.54 4.81
N ILE A 29 4.84 29.19 4.66
CA ILE A 29 5.27 28.54 3.44
C ILE A 29 4.23 29.02 2.43
N GLU A 30 4.58 30.05 1.67
CA GLU A 30 3.80 30.47 0.53
C GLU A 30 3.81 29.27 -0.42
N ILE A 31 2.69 28.51 -0.41
CA ILE A 31 2.47 27.47 -1.38
C ILE A 31 2.44 28.19 -2.70
N VAL A 32 3.55 28.08 -3.46
CA VAL A 32 3.63 28.65 -4.80
C VAL A 32 2.39 28.15 -5.54
N PRO A 33 1.51 29.03 -6.03
CA PRO A 33 0.33 28.60 -6.77
C PRO A 33 0.77 27.66 -7.87
N ASP A 34 0.03 26.55 -8.05
CA ASP A 34 0.25 25.60 -9.14
C ASP A 34 0.55 26.38 -10.42
N ASP A 35 1.79 26.34 -10.91
CA ASP A 35 2.17 27.07 -12.12
C ASP A 35 1.45 26.44 -13.31
N PRO A 36 0.47 27.13 -13.94
CA PRO A 36 -0.25 26.59 -15.10
C PRO A 36 0.72 26.23 -16.25
N ALA A 37 1.89 26.87 -16.30
CA ALA A 37 2.92 26.55 -17.28
C ALA A 37 3.56 25.18 -17.02
N ALA A 38 3.74 24.73 -15.77
CA ALA A 38 4.27 23.40 -15.47
C ALA A 38 3.31 22.30 -15.96
N ALA A 39 2.00 22.49 -15.82
CA ALA A 39 1.00 21.55 -16.32
C ALA A 39 0.97 21.44 -17.85
N ALA A 40 1.43 22.46 -18.56
CA ALA A 40 1.49 22.44 -20.03
C ALA A 40 2.62 21.54 -20.58
N PHE A 41 3.59 21.14 -19.75
CA PHE A 41 4.79 20.41 -20.18
C PHE A 41 4.73 18.91 -19.87
N THR A 42 3.70 18.40 -19.20
CA THR A 42 3.62 16.99 -18.82
C THR A 42 2.27 16.38 -19.14
N ARG A 43 2.30 15.15 -19.64
CA ARG A 43 1.10 14.32 -19.78
C ARG A 43 1.23 13.11 -18.88
N TRP A 44 0.20 12.89 -18.05
CA TRP A 44 0.16 11.81 -17.08
C TRP A 44 -0.89 10.78 -17.48
N THR A 45 -0.55 9.50 -17.29
CA THR A 45 -1.48 8.40 -17.48
C THR A 45 -1.27 7.39 -16.36
N VAL A 46 -2.36 7.02 -15.68
CA VAL A 46 -2.35 5.91 -14.73
C VAL A 46 -2.34 4.61 -15.53
N SER A 47 -1.43 3.70 -15.22
CA SER A 47 -1.06 2.59 -16.09
C SER A 47 -1.23 1.19 -15.43
N GLY A 48 -1.82 1.10 -14.25
CA GLY A 48 -1.97 -0.19 -13.53
C GLY A 48 -0.78 -0.49 -12.61
N PRO A 49 -0.58 -1.75 -12.18
CA PRO A 49 -1.39 -2.96 -12.41
C PRO A 49 -2.79 -2.87 -11.81
N ASP A 50 -3.77 -3.48 -12.47
CA ASP A 50 -5.16 -3.47 -12.03
C ASP A 50 -5.37 -4.13 -10.66
N GLY A 51 -6.44 -3.71 -9.98
CA GLY A 51 -6.78 -4.13 -8.62
C GLY A 51 -6.01 -3.34 -7.56
N GLY A 52 -5.85 -3.91 -6.38
CA GLY A 52 -5.24 -3.28 -5.20
C GLY A 52 -6.19 -3.28 -4.03
N ASP A 53 -5.99 -2.36 -3.08
CA ASP A 53 -6.77 -2.29 -1.86
C ASP A 53 -8.08 -1.53 -2.07
N VAL A 54 -9.20 -2.18 -1.82
CA VAL A 54 -10.54 -1.59 -1.77
C VAL A 54 -11.12 -1.80 -0.37
N ARG A 55 -11.58 -0.73 0.26
CA ARG A 55 -12.09 -0.76 1.64
C ARG A 55 -13.58 -1.04 1.69
N VAL A 56 -14.35 -0.31 0.92
CA VAL A 56 -15.81 -0.45 0.86
C VAL A 56 -16.23 -0.58 -0.58
N VAL A 57 -17.20 -1.45 -0.83
CA VAL A 57 -18.00 -1.45 -2.05
C VAL A 57 -19.45 -1.22 -1.68
N THR A 58 -20.09 -0.27 -2.33
CA THR A 58 -21.53 0.02 -2.16
C THR A 58 -22.23 0.13 -3.52
N ILE A 59 -23.51 -0.20 -3.54
CA ILE A 59 -24.35 -0.16 -4.74
C ILE A 59 -25.37 0.97 -4.56
N ASP A 60 -25.63 1.71 -5.63
CA ASP A 60 -26.73 2.68 -5.64
C ASP A 60 -28.05 1.97 -5.37
N PRO A 61 -28.84 2.36 -4.35
CA PRO A 61 -30.11 1.71 -4.03
C PRO A 61 -31.18 1.75 -5.16
N LYS A 62 -30.99 2.61 -6.16
CA LYS A 62 -31.90 2.78 -7.32
C LYS A 62 -31.35 2.25 -8.63
N ASP A 63 -30.05 1.89 -8.65
CA ASP A 63 -29.38 1.38 -9.85
C ASP A 63 -28.39 0.26 -9.48
N LYS A 64 -28.84 -0.99 -9.65
CA LYS A 64 -28.06 -2.18 -9.35
C LYS A 64 -26.74 -2.29 -10.13
N ASP A 65 -26.55 -1.50 -11.19
CA ASP A 65 -25.36 -1.53 -12.03
C ASP A 65 -24.40 -0.36 -11.71
N ARG A 66 -24.84 0.59 -10.87
CA ARG A 66 -24.01 1.69 -10.39
C ARG A 66 -23.38 1.36 -9.05
N LEU A 67 -22.06 1.39 -9.03
CA LEU A 67 -21.24 1.03 -7.87
C LEU A 67 -20.33 2.20 -7.48
N TYR A 68 -20.00 2.24 -6.21
CA TYR A 68 -19.00 3.13 -5.65
C TYR A 68 -18.06 2.32 -4.76
N ILE A 69 -16.79 2.67 -4.76
CA ILE A 69 -15.80 2.08 -3.87
C ILE A 69 -14.94 3.16 -3.23
N SER A 70 -14.49 2.88 -2.03
CA SER A 70 -13.44 3.64 -1.35
C SER A 70 -12.13 2.88 -1.33
N THR A 71 -11.03 3.63 -1.37
CA THR A 71 -9.68 3.09 -1.31
C THR A 71 -8.86 3.83 -0.25
N LEU A 72 -7.55 3.76 -0.32
CA LEU A 72 -6.65 4.52 0.55
C LEU A 72 -6.55 5.99 0.11
N ASP A 73 -6.03 6.84 0.98
CA ASP A 73 -5.75 8.26 0.73
C ASP A 73 -6.99 9.09 0.30
N GLY A 74 -8.19 8.72 0.79
CA GLY A 74 -9.42 9.47 0.53
C GLY A 74 -9.96 9.40 -0.89
N GLN A 75 -9.59 8.38 -1.66
CA GLN A 75 -10.03 8.21 -3.04
C GLN A 75 -11.36 7.46 -3.12
N ILE A 76 -12.24 7.91 -4.01
CA ILE A 76 -13.52 7.29 -4.29
C ILE A 76 -13.64 7.05 -5.80
N PHE A 77 -13.93 5.82 -6.18
CA PHE A 77 -14.16 5.44 -7.58
C PHE A 77 -15.62 5.05 -7.80
N THR A 78 -16.08 5.15 -9.05
CA THR A 78 -17.43 4.72 -9.45
C THR A 78 -17.39 3.89 -10.72
N SER A 79 -18.35 2.99 -10.82
CA SER A 79 -18.66 2.20 -12.02
C SER A 79 -20.14 2.37 -12.35
N ALA A 80 -20.47 2.48 -13.65
CA ALA A 80 -21.85 2.53 -14.14
C ALA A 80 -22.24 1.24 -14.91
N ASN A 81 -21.42 0.19 -14.85
CA ASN A 81 -21.59 -1.04 -15.63
C ASN A 81 -21.31 -2.30 -14.80
N ALA A 82 -21.80 -2.29 -13.55
CA ALA A 82 -21.65 -3.41 -12.61
C ALA A 82 -20.18 -3.80 -12.34
N GLY A 83 -19.30 -2.81 -12.23
CA GLY A 83 -17.89 -3.02 -11.87
C GLY A 83 -16.99 -3.43 -13.03
N LYS A 84 -17.48 -3.52 -14.28
CA LYS A 84 -16.65 -3.92 -15.41
C LYS A 84 -15.52 -2.91 -15.68
N THR A 85 -15.83 -1.62 -15.55
CA THR A 85 -14.85 -0.53 -15.63
C THR A 85 -15.10 0.48 -14.52
N TRP A 86 -14.00 1.11 -14.06
CA TRP A 86 -14.02 2.09 -12.98
C TRP A 86 -13.40 3.40 -13.43
N ARG A 87 -13.83 4.48 -12.81
CA ARG A 87 -13.19 5.78 -12.95
C ARG A 87 -13.09 6.45 -11.59
N LEU A 88 -12.07 7.26 -11.40
CA LEU A 88 -11.98 8.12 -10.23
C LEU A 88 -13.18 9.09 -10.22
N LEU A 89 -13.93 9.07 -9.14
CA LEU A 89 -15.06 9.99 -8.92
C LEU A 89 -14.59 11.22 -8.15
N ALA A 90 -13.85 10.99 -7.07
CA ALA A 90 -13.33 12.05 -6.22
C ALA A 90 -12.04 11.65 -5.54
N ASN A 91 -11.18 12.63 -5.30
CA ASN A 91 -10.12 12.58 -4.34
C ASN A 91 -10.39 13.65 -3.28
N LEU A 92 -10.61 13.23 -2.03
CA LEU A 92 -10.87 14.17 -0.94
C LEU A 92 -9.64 15.00 -0.55
N ASN A 93 -8.48 14.71 -1.17
CA ASN A 93 -7.18 15.33 -0.87
C ASN A 93 -6.78 15.23 0.61
N GLU A 94 -7.20 14.16 1.26
CA GLU A 94 -6.92 13.85 2.65
C GLU A 94 -5.96 12.66 2.75
N PRO A 95 -4.65 12.91 2.80
CA PRO A 95 -3.64 11.85 2.86
C PRO A 95 -3.84 10.95 4.07
N GLN A 96 -3.56 9.65 3.90
CA GLN A 96 -3.77 8.61 4.92
C GLN A 96 -5.23 8.41 5.37
N LEU A 97 -6.19 9.08 4.77
CA LEU A 97 -7.59 8.85 5.07
C LEU A 97 -8.02 7.47 4.58
N ILE A 98 -8.42 6.64 5.50
CA ILE A 98 -9.07 5.36 5.25
C ILE A 98 -10.57 5.59 5.38
N LEU A 99 -11.29 5.45 4.28
CA LEU A 99 -12.74 5.58 4.29
C LEU A 99 -13.36 4.24 4.69
N ASP A 100 -13.78 4.14 5.94
CA ASP A 100 -14.43 2.95 6.49
C ASP A 100 -15.87 2.80 6.02
N ASN A 101 -16.50 3.92 5.66
CA ASN A 101 -17.87 3.95 5.17
C ASN A 101 -17.99 4.75 3.89
N LEU A 102 -18.77 4.21 2.95
CA LEU A 102 -19.23 4.86 1.75
C LEU A 102 -20.67 4.40 1.52
N MET A 103 -21.61 5.34 1.48
CA MET A 103 -23.03 5.03 1.40
C MET A 103 -23.73 6.01 0.45
N VAL A 104 -24.65 5.53 -0.36
CA VAL A 104 -25.55 6.34 -1.18
C VAL A 104 -26.87 6.48 -0.44
N ASP A 105 -27.44 7.70 -0.42
CA ASP A 105 -28.73 7.95 0.20
C ASP A 105 -29.82 7.09 -0.45
N SER A 106 -30.66 6.44 0.38
CA SER A 106 -31.65 5.47 -0.07
C SER A 106 -32.76 6.10 -0.93
N VAL A 107 -32.92 7.44 -0.90
CA VAL A 107 -33.98 8.17 -1.62
C VAL A 107 -33.42 9.04 -2.75
N ASP A 108 -32.21 9.54 -2.64
CA ASP A 108 -31.59 10.43 -3.63
C ASP A 108 -30.15 10.02 -3.96
N SER A 109 -29.96 9.36 -5.09
CA SER A 109 -28.64 8.89 -5.56
C SER A 109 -27.60 10.01 -5.78
N LYS A 110 -28.00 11.28 -5.75
CA LYS A 110 -27.04 12.40 -5.79
C LYS A 110 -26.39 12.66 -4.44
N ILE A 111 -26.98 12.16 -3.36
CA ILE A 111 -26.40 12.31 -2.03
C ILE A 111 -25.55 11.10 -1.71
N ILE A 112 -24.26 11.35 -1.45
CA ILE A 112 -23.29 10.32 -1.11
C ILE A 112 -22.59 10.73 0.19
N TYR A 113 -22.41 9.77 1.06
CA TYR A 113 -21.77 9.94 2.35
C TYR A 113 -20.48 9.13 2.39
N ALA A 114 -19.41 9.71 2.93
CA ALA A 114 -18.15 9.05 3.18
C ALA A 114 -17.64 9.42 4.57
N SER A 115 -17.08 8.46 5.29
CA SER A 115 -16.48 8.72 6.60
C SER A 115 -15.37 7.72 6.90
N GLY A 116 -14.47 8.09 7.82
CA GLY A 116 -13.38 7.20 8.13
C GLY A 116 -12.46 7.72 9.23
N HIS A 117 -11.26 7.16 9.23
CA HIS A 117 -10.19 7.50 10.17
C HIS A 117 -8.83 7.59 9.46
N ARG A 118 -7.83 8.14 10.16
CA ARG A 118 -6.40 8.02 9.81
C ARG A 118 -5.69 7.19 10.88
N HIS A 119 -4.51 6.69 10.58
CA HIS A 119 -3.73 6.01 11.60
C HIS A 119 -3.43 6.97 12.76
N LYS A 120 -4.03 6.72 13.94
CA LYS A 120 -3.90 7.54 15.16
C LYS A 120 -4.34 9.00 15.03
N ALA A 121 -5.19 9.31 14.07
CA ALA A 121 -5.71 10.66 13.85
C ALA A 121 -7.17 10.61 13.39
N PRO A 122 -7.94 11.70 13.59
CA PRO A 122 -9.30 11.82 13.06
C PRO A 122 -9.37 11.74 11.55
N GLY A 123 -10.47 11.20 11.02
CA GLY A 123 -10.72 11.12 9.59
C GLY A 123 -11.86 12.00 9.11
N GLY A 124 -12.91 12.17 9.93
CA GLY A 124 -14.04 13.04 9.60
C GLY A 124 -15.21 12.34 8.90
N PHE A 125 -16.21 13.15 8.57
CA PHE A 125 -17.37 12.78 7.78
C PHE A 125 -17.53 13.77 6.61
N PHE A 126 -17.74 13.25 5.42
CA PHE A 126 -17.86 13.99 4.17
C PHE A 126 -19.21 13.69 3.51
N ARG A 127 -19.80 14.69 2.88
CA ARG A 127 -21.07 14.59 2.18
C ARG A 127 -21.00 15.26 0.81
N SER A 128 -21.49 14.59 -0.20
CA SER A 128 -21.81 15.14 -1.52
C SER A 128 -23.32 15.22 -1.70
N ILE A 129 -23.80 16.22 -2.49
CA ILE A 129 -25.20 16.38 -2.86
C ILE A 129 -25.40 16.49 -4.38
N ASP A 130 -24.35 16.23 -5.14
CA ASP A 130 -24.28 16.39 -6.60
C ASP A 130 -23.72 15.14 -7.30
N GLY A 131 -23.86 13.97 -6.66
CA GLY A 131 -23.39 12.69 -7.22
C GLY A 131 -21.90 12.48 -7.10
N GLY A 132 -21.25 13.15 -6.15
CA GLY A 132 -19.83 13.02 -5.89
C GLY A 132 -18.95 14.04 -6.61
N ALA A 133 -19.54 15.03 -7.31
CA ALA A 133 -18.78 16.06 -8.00
C ALA A 133 -18.10 17.03 -7.00
N THR A 134 -18.79 17.37 -5.92
CA THR A 134 -18.24 18.17 -4.83
C THR A 134 -18.51 17.53 -3.48
N TRP A 135 -17.60 17.77 -2.53
CA TRP A 135 -17.67 17.19 -1.19
C TRP A 135 -17.51 18.27 -0.13
N LYS A 136 -18.28 18.13 0.95
CA LYS A 136 -18.20 19.02 2.11
C LYS A 136 -17.95 18.19 3.38
N GLU A 137 -16.92 18.55 4.13
CA GLU A 137 -16.65 17.97 5.44
C GLU A 137 -17.60 18.54 6.50
N SER A 138 -18.06 17.69 7.45
CA SER A 138 -18.84 18.14 8.60
C SER A 138 -17.97 18.90 9.58
N LYS A 139 -18.49 20.01 10.10
CA LYS A 139 -17.83 20.81 11.13
C LYS A 139 -17.80 20.08 12.48
N GLU A 140 -18.88 19.38 12.81
CA GLU A 140 -19.05 18.70 14.10
C GLU A 140 -18.19 17.43 14.17
N LEU A 141 -18.02 16.71 13.06
CA LEU A 141 -17.27 15.46 12.97
C LEU A 141 -15.86 15.62 12.41
N HIS A 142 -15.38 16.83 12.15
CA HIS A 142 -14.04 17.13 11.61
C HIS A 142 -12.91 16.51 12.46
N LYS A 143 -13.08 16.43 13.77
CA LYS A 143 -12.09 15.84 14.70
C LYS A 143 -12.49 14.45 15.20
N ALA A 144 -13.36 13.75 14.49
CA ALA A 144 -13.83 12.44 14.88
C ALA A 144 -13.21 11.34 14.00
N SER A 145 -12.88 10.20 14.59
CA SER A 145 -12.67 8.96 13.83
C SER A 145 -14.03 8.27 13.72
N VAL A 146 -14.59 8.27 12.50
CA VAL A 146 -15.94 7.75 12.24
C VAL A 146 -15.81 6.36 11.62
N HIS A 147 -16.05 5.33 12.42
CA HIS A 147 -15.86 3.93 12.01
C HIS A 147 -17.12 3.26 11.46
N SER A 148 -18.30 3.80 11.80
CA SER A 148 -19.57 3.26 11.31
C SER A 148 -20.57 4.34 10.97
N LEU A 149 -21.44 4.05 9.99
CA LEU A 149 -22.49 4.94 9.52
C LEU A 149 -23.73 4.12 9.15
N ALA A 150 -24.90 4.54 9.62
CA ALA A 150 -26.18 3.92 9.29
C ALA A 150 -27.22 4.98 8.95
N GLN A 151 -28.04 4.70 7.92
CA GLN A 151 -29.23 5.49 7.57
C GLN A 151 -30.48 4.76 8.04
N SER A 152 -31.46 5.51 8.57
CA SER A 152 -32.72 4.91 8.98
C SER A 152 -33.55 4.48 7.76
N PRO A 153 -34.04 3.23 7.74
CA PRO A 153 -34.92 2.75 6.69
C PRO A 153 -36.32 3.41 6.71
N THR A 154 -36.79 3.84 7.88
CA THR A 154 -38.12 4.46 8.07
C THR A 154 -38.10 5.96 7.85
N ASP A 155 -37.00 6.63 8.15
CA ASP A 155 -36.79 8.06 7.93
C ASP A 155 -35.40 8.32 7.38
N PRO A 156 -35.24 8.37 6.05
CA PRO A 156 -33.94 8.59 5.41
C PRO A 156 -33.27 9.94 5.71
N SER A 157 -33.97 10.86 6.39
CA SER A 157 -33.32 12.07 6.89
C SER A 157 -32.41 11.82 8.09
N ILE A 158 -32.61 10.69 8.78
CA ILE A 158 -31.86 10.30 9.98
C ILE A 158 -30.66 9.46 9.61
N LEU A 159 -29.49 9.94 10.03
CA LEU A 159 -28.22 9.22 10.00
C LEU A 159 -27.67 9.09 11.40
N VAL A 160 -26.99 7.97 11.67
CA VAL A 160 -26.25 7.76 12.90
C VAL A 160 -24.80 7.44 12.56
N ALA A 161 -23.86 8.13 13.18
CA ALA A 161 -22.42 7.93 13.04
C ALA A 161 -21.84 7.39 14.36
N GLY A 162 -21.10 6.30 14.27
CA GLY A 162 -20.34 5.69 15.36
C GLY A 162 -18.90 6.15 15.34
N THR A 163 -18.43 6.69 16.45
CA THR A 163 -17.09 7.26 16.58
C THR A 163 -16.35 6.68 17.78
N THR A 164 -15.07 7.00 17.91
CA THR A 164 -14.29 6.62 19.08
C THR A 164 -14.79 7.28 20.36
N ASP A 165 -15.48 8.43 20.28
CA ASP A 165 -15.98 9.17 21.44
C ASP A 165 -17.50 9.02 21.66
N GLY A 166 -18.18 8.18 20.86
CA GLY A 166 -19.58 7.85 21.00
C GLY A 166 -20.43 8.00 19.74
N ALA A 167 -21.74 8.03 19.91
CA ALA A 167 -22.71 8.11 18.83
C ALA A 167 -23.12 9.56 18.51
N TRP A 168 -23.29 9.86 17.24
CA TRP A 168 -23.78 11.14 16.73
C TRP A 168 -24.96 10.89 15.80
N MET A 169 -25.95 11.77 15.84
CA MET A 169 -27.15 11.69 15.02
C MET A 169 -27.33 12.96 14.20
N SER A 170 -27.65 12.78 12.93
CA SER A 170 -28.18 13.82 12.03
C SER A 170 -29.65 13.54 11.76
N ARG A 171 -30.46 14.59 11.62
CA ARG A 171 -31.88 14.54 11.19
C ARG A 171 -32.12 15.31 9.88
N ASP A 172 -31.07 15.65 9.17
CA ASP A 172 -31.09 16.44 7.95
C ASP A 172 -30.11 15.90 6.88
N LYS A 173 -30.06 14.58 6.80
CA LYS A 173 -29.21 13.87 5.82
C LYS A 173 -27.71 14.21 5.97
N GLY A 174 -27.23 14.34 7.19
CA GLY A 174 -25.81 14.57 7.48
C GLY A 174 -25.35 16.01 7.28
N ALA A 175 -26.25 16.98 7.16
CA ALA A 175 -25.89 18.40 7.05
C ALA A 175 -25.41 18.97 8.39
N ASN A 176 -26.08 18.58 9.50
CA ASN A 176 -25.70 18.92 10.87
C ASN A 176 -25.74 17.68 11.76
N TRP A 177 -24.86 17.62 12.74
CA TRP A 177 -24.74 16.50 13.64
C TRP A 177 -24.83 16.90 15.09
N LYS A 178 -25.50 16.09 15.89
CA LYS A 178 -25.59 16.24 17.33
C LYS A 178 -25.14 14.95 18.00
N LYS A 179 -24.24 15.08 18.98
CA LYS A 179 -23.84 13.95 19.82
C LYS A 179 -25.06 13.50 20.63
N ILE A 180 -25.34 12.21 20.57
CA ILE A 180 -26.42 11.60 21.34
C ILE A 180 -25.85 11.41 22.76
N SER A 181 -26.28 12.29 23.70
CA SER A 181 -25.75 12.31 25.02
C SER A 181 -26.52 11.38 25.97
N SER A 182 -25.81 10.54 26.69
CA SER A 182 -26.34 9.69 27.77
C SER A 182 -25.19 9.27 28.66
N PRO A 183 -25.41 9.14 29.98
CA PRO A 183 -24.42 8.59 30.92
C PRO A 183 -24.00 7.13 30.55
N THR A 184 -24.87 6.42 29.82
CA THR A 184 -24.66 5.03 29.40
C THR A 184 -24.27 4.89 27.92
N MET A 185 -23.98 6.02 27.23
CA MET A 185 -23.61 6.01 25.82
C MET A 185 -22.32 5.22 25.59
N PRO A 186 -22.34 4.26 24.66
CA PRO A 186 -21.12 3.54 24.31
C PRO A 186 -20.09 4.43 23.61
N VAL A 187 -18.82 4.06 23.71
CA VAL A 187 -17.68 4.66 22.99
C VAL A 187 -16.99 3.60 22.15
N ASN A 188 -16.08 4.03 21.26
CA ASN A 188 -15.41 3.15 20.33
C ASN A 188 -16.40 2.28 19.52
N ILE A 189 -17.30 2.95 18.80
CA ILE A 189 -18.36 2.28 18.05
C ILE A 189 -17.85 1.90 16.66
N ASP A 190 -17.71 0.60 16.42
CA ASP A 190 -17.24 0.05 15.15
C ASP A 190 -18.37 -0.35 14.20
N SER A 191 -19.56 -0.62 14.73
CA SER A 191 -20.71 -1.00 13.90
C SER A 191 -22.02 -0.43 14.40
N LEU A 192 -22.93 -0.12 13.48
CA LEU A 192 -24.26 0.42 13.73
C LEU A 192 -25.30 -0.28 12.85
N ALA A 193 -26.50 -0.50 13.43
CA ALA A 193 -27.69 -0.86 12.69
C ALA A 193 -28.91 -0.17 13.27
N ILE A 194 -29.82 0.32 12.41
CA ILE A 194 -31.08 0.96 12.82
C ILE A 194 -32.23 -0.02 12.52
N ASP A 195 -33.11 -0.19 13.49
CA ASP A 195 -34.27 -1.10 13.35
C ASP A 195 -35.17 -0.60 12.20
N PRO A 196 -35.52 -1.45 11.23
CA PRO A 196 -36.34 -1.06 10.08
C PRO A 196 -37.78 -0.68 10.45
N ARG A 197 -38.19 -0.82 11.73
CA ARG A 197 -39.52 -0.44 12.23
C ARG A 197 -39.50 0.92 12.94
N SER A 198 -38.32 1.37 13.41
CA SER A 198 -38.22 2.56 14.24
C SER A 198 -36.83 3.20 14.14
N ALA A 199 -36.80 4.46 13.73
CA ALA A 199 -35.54 5.25 13.70
C ALA A 199 -34.94 5.51 15.10
N ASP A 200 -35.74 5.35 16.16
CA ASP A 200 -35.30 5.56 17.54
C ASP A 200 -34.66 4.30 18.15
N THR A 201 -34.77 3.15 17.48
CA THR A 201 -34.13 1.88 17.90
C THR A 201 -32.84 1.66 17.14
N ILE A 202 -31.72 1.77 17.86
CA ILE A 202 -30.37 1.69 17.27
C ILE A 202 -29.56 0.64 18.03
N TYR A 203 -28.83 -0.19 17.28
CA TYR A 203 -27.86 -1.15 17.79
C TYR A 203 -26.46 -0.62 17.50
N ALA A 204 -25.55 -0.71 18.49
CA ALA A 204 -24.17 -0.29 18.37
C ALA A 204 -23.23 -1.41 18.84
N GLY A 205 -22.33 -1.85 17.95
CA GLY A 205 -21.22 -2.71 18.31
C GLY A 205 -19.99 -1.87 18.64
N THR A 206 -19.34 -2.19 19.76
CA THR A 206 -18.16 -1.46 20.23
C THR A 206 -16.96 -2.39 20.36
N TRP A 207 -15.78 -1.86 20.71
CA TRP A 207 -14.58 -2.65 20.99
C TRP A 207 -14.73 -3.68 22.11
N TRP A 208 -15.81 -3.52 22.91
CA TRP A 208 -15.98 -4.40 24.08
C TRP A 208 -17.30 -5.16 24.10
N ARG A 209 -18.39 -4.63 23.50
CA ARG A 209 -19.74 -5.19 23.67
C ARG A 209 -20.72 -4.58 22.67
N ALA A 210 -21.92 -5.15 22.64
CA ALA A 210 -23.05 -4.60 21.90
C ALA A 210 -24.01 -3.82 22.84
N TYR A 211 -24.55 -2.73 22.31
CA TYR A 211 -25.50 -1.85 23.00
C TYR A 211 -26.74 -1.64 22.14
N LYS A 212 -27.86 -1.29 22.77
CA LYS A 212 -29.13 -0.94 22.13
C LYS A 212 -29.71 0.28 22.79
N THR A 213 -30.29 1.16 22.00
CA THR A 213 -31.20 2.22 22.45
C THR A 213 -32.56 2.04 21.78
N THR A 214 -33.64 2.51 22.42
CA THR A 214 -35.01 2.56 21.89
C THR A 214 -35.61 3.96 21.97
N ASP A 215 -34.81 4.94 22.32
CA ASP A 215 -35.18 6.34 22.53
C ASP A 215 -34.22 7.32 21.83
N ALA A 216 -33.80 6.96 20.64
CA ALA A 216 -32.92 7.78 19.80
C ALA A 216 -31.58 8.14 20.48
N GLY A 217 -31.08 7.26 21.36
CA GLY A 217 -29.80 7.42 22.04
C GLY A 217 -29.85 8.19 23.35
N ALA A 218 -31.03 8.54 23.84
CA ALA A 218 -31.15 9.17 25.16
C ALA A 218 -30.67 8.22 26.28
N ASN A 219 -30.95 6.93 26.14
CA ASN A 219 -30.45 5.87 27.02
C ASN A 219 -29.92 4.69 26.20
N TRP A 220 -28.80 4.10 26.61
CA TRP A 220 -28.21 2.93 26.01
C TRP A 220 -28.17 1.75 26.98
N LYS A 221 -28.71 0.63 26.58
CA LYS A 221 -28.68 -0.64 27.31
C LYS A 221 -27.61 -1.55 26.77
N LEU A 222 -26.81 -2.11 27.63
CA LEU A 222 -25.87 -3.19 27.28
C LEU A 222 -26.65 -4.46 26.97
N ILE A 223 -26.45 -5.03 25.77
CA ILE A 223 -27.10 -6.25 25.29
C ILE A 223 -26.09 -7.36 25.11
N ARG A 224 -25.72 -8.04 26.19
CA ARG A 224 -24.62 -9.03 26.20
C ARG A 224 -25.01 -10.45 26.59
N ASP A 225 -26.26 -10.69 26.97
CA ASP A 225 -26.68 -12.00 27.44
C ASP A 225 -26.45 -13.08 26.36
N GLY A 226 -25.58 -14.07 26.68
CA GLY A 226 -25.12 -15.10 25.74
C GLY A 226 -23.92 -14.74 24.84
N MET A 227 -23.42 -13.50 24.87
CA MET A 227 -22.13 -13.13 24.26
C MET A 227 -20.99 -13.31 25.28
N ILE A 228 -19.82 -13.70 24.78
CA ILE A 228 -18.60 -13.70 25.59
C ILE A 228 -18.27 -12.24 25.94
N ASP A 229 -18.03 -11.96 27.22
CA ASP A 229 -17.53 -10.66 27.66
C ASP A 229 -16.17 -10.36 27.01
N ASP A 230 -15.89 -9.09 26.76
CA ASP A 230 -14.65 -8.65 26.15
C ASP A 230 -14.53 -9.04 24.67
N SER A 231 -15.58 -8.80 23.91
CA SER A 231 -15.64 -9.06 22.47
C SER A 231 -15.91 -7.78 21.68
N ASP A 232 -14.95 -7.42 20.82
CA ASP A 232 -15.17 -6.38 19.80
C ASP A 232 -16.29 -6.82 18.87
N VAL A 233 -17.27 -5.95 18.59
CA VAL A 233 -18.39 -6.25 17.69
C VAL A 233 -18.21 -5.44 16.39
N PHE A 234 -17.68 -6.11 15.37
CA PHE A 234 -17.26 -5.48 14.11
C PHE A 234 -18.41 -5.17 13.15
N ALA A 235 -19.47 -5.98 13.16
CA ALA A 235 -20.63 -5.78 12.30
C ALA A 235 -21.90 -6.29 12.97
N ILE A 236 -23.01 -5.59 12.71
CA ILE A 236 -24.36 -5.99 13.15
C ILE A 236 -25.28 -5.85 11.92
N THR A 237 -26.08 -6.88 11.64
CA THR A 237 -27.09 -6.87 10.60
C THR A 237 -28.44 -7.31 11.16
N ILE A 238 -29.49 -6.55 10.81
CA ILE A 238 -30.88 -6.83 11.19
C ILE A 238 -31.60 -7.42 9.99
N ASN A 239 -32.34 -8.50 10.19
CA ASN A 239 -33.15 -9.07 9.12
C ASN A 239 -34.32 -8.12 8.78
N PRO A 240 -34.43 -7.61 7.54
CA PRO A 240 -35.44 -6.61 7.19
C PRO A 240 -36.89 -7.16 7.23
N ARG A 241 -37.05 -8.50 7.16
CA ARG A 241 -38.36 -9.17 7.20
C ARG A 241 -38.74 -9.65 8.60
N ASN A 242 -37.75 -9.94 9.42
CA ASN A 242 -37.90 -10.33 10.81
C ASN A 242 -36.89 -9.53 11.67
N PRO A 243 -37.21 -8.30 12.08
CA PRO A 243 -36.27 -7.45 12.83
C PRO A 243 -35.91 -7.97 14.22
N GLU A 244 -36.59 -8.99 14.74
CA GLU A 244 -36.15 -9.68 15.94
C GLU A 244 -34.94 -10.60 15.68
N TYR A 245 -34.70 -10.96 14.41
CA TYR A 245 -33.55 -11.77 14.01
C TYR A 245 -32.37 -10.86 13.66
N ILE A 246 -31.34 -10.88 14.48
CA ILE A 246 -30.12 -10.08 14.35
C ILE A 246 -28.92 -11.00 14.33
N VAL A 247 -27.97 -10.69 13.47
CA VAL A 247 -26.68 -11.39 13.43
C VAL A 247 -25.58 -10.36 13.70
N ALA A 248 -24.63 -10.71 14.57
CA ALA A 248 -23.48 -9.86 14.90
C ALA A 248 -22.19 -10.66 14.78
N SER A 249 -21.17 -10.03 14.23
CA SER A 249 -19.82 -10.58 14.23
C SER A 249 -18.99 -9.95 15.35
N ALA A 250 -18.30 -10.78 16.09
CA ALA A 250 -17.44 -10.35 17.19
C ALA A 250 -16.07 -11.06 17.10
N CYS A 251 -15.06 -10.56 17.81
CA CYS A 251 -13.75 -11.21 17.82
C CYS A 251 -13.81 -12.64 18.42
N SER A 252 -14.81 -12.92 19.22
CA SER A 252 -15.09 -14.24 19.79
C SER A 252 -15.89 -15.18 18.87
N GLY A 253 -16.43 -14.67 17.74
CA GLY A 253 -17.19 -15.45 16.75
C GLY A 253 -18.42 -14.69 16.25
N ILE A 254 -19.30 -15.40 15.53
CA ILE A 254 -20.58 -14.88 15.05
C ILE A 254 -21.67 -15.28 16.04
N TYR A 255 -22.59 -14.35 16.31
CA TYR A 255 -23.73 -14.54 17.20
C TYR A 255 -25.03 -14.20 16.47
N GLU A 256 -26.10 -14.90 16.82
CA GLU A 256 -27.47 -14.59 16.42
C GLU A 256 -28.32 -14.25 17.64
N SER A 257 -29.31 -13.42 17.44
CA SER A 257 -30.41 -13.18 18.39
C SER A 257 -31.74 -13.36 17.66
N GLN A 258 -32.70 -13.98 18.33
CA GLN A 258 -34.09 -14.21 17.84
C GLN A 258 -35.09 -13.28 18.52
N ASN A 259 -34.62 -12.38 19.39
CA ASN A 259 -35.45 -11.53 20.23
C ASN A 259 -34.90 -10.08 20.33
N GLY A 260 -34.47 -9.53 19.20
CA GLY A 260 -34.08 -8.13 19.14
C GLY A 260 -32.85 -7.79 19.96
N GLY A 261 -31.91 -8.73 20.14
CA GLY A 261 -30.65 -8.52 20.84
C GLY A 261 -30.72 -8.76 22.37
N GLU A 262 -31.87 -9.16 22.92
CA GLU A 262 -31.99 -9.40 24.37
C GLU A 262 -31.19 -10.63 24.82
N ARG A 263 -31.10 -11.64 23.93
CA ARG A 263 -30.29 -12.84 24.16
C ARG A 263 -29.59 -13.28 22.87
N TRP A 264 -28.33 -13.64 23.00
CA TRP A 264 -27.48 -14.06 21.90
C TRP A 264 -27.10 -15.55 22.01
N GLN A 265 -26.96 -16.18 20.86
CA GLN A 265 -26.45 -17.53 20.74
C GLN A 265 -25.29 -17.54 19.75
N LYS A 266 -24.18 -18.18 20.12
CA LYS A 266 -23.03 -18.28 19.24
C LYS A 266 -23.30 -19.23 18.08
N ILE A 267 -23.04 -18.77 16.86
CA ILE A 267 -23.07 -19.58 15.64
C ILE A 267 -21.67 -20.18 15.44
N ASN A 268 -21.60 -21.51 15.26
CA ASN A 268 -20.35 -22.21 15.01
C ASN A 268 -20.19 -22.52 13.52
N GLY A 269 -18.95 -22.80 13.07
CA GLY A 269 -18.66 -23.30 11.72
C GLY A 269 -17.63 -22.50 10.93
N ILE A 270 -17.35 -21.25 11.30
CA ILE A 270 -16.20 -20.51 10.77
C ILE A 270 -15.00 -20.77 11.71
N PRO A 271 -13.84 -21.22 11.18
CA PRO A 271 -12.67 -21.49 11.99
C PRO A 271 -12.18 -20.26 12.77
N SER A 272 -11.55 -20.48 13.92
CA SER A 272 -11.07 -19.42 14.79
C SER A 272 -10.01 -18.52 14.15
N GLN A 273 -9.30 -18.98 13.13
CA GLN A 273 -8.34 -18.16 12.35
C GLN A 273 -9.04 -17.09 11.51
N SER A 274 -10.27 -17.39 11.03
CA SER A 274 -11.11 -16.49 10.22
C SER A 274 -12.05 -15.62 11.08
N ARG A 275 -11.70 -15.34 12.35
CA ARG A 275 -12.64 -14.70 13.31
C ARG A 275 -12.94 -13.24 13.01
N ARG A 276 -11.99 -12.49 12.44
CA ARG A 276 -12.25 -11.10 12.11
C ARG A 276 -13.15 -11.03 10.90
N THR A 277 -14.45 -11.12 11.17
CA THR A 277 -15.49 -10.89 10.17
C THR A 277 -15.76 -9.41 10.15
N ARG A 278 -15.24 -8.75 9.12
CA ARG A 278 -15.32 -7.28 8.99
C ARG A 278 -16.69 -6.80 8.56
N ASP A 279 -17.39 -7.65 7.80
CA ASP A 279 -18.74 -7.37 7.35
C ASP A 279 -19.58 -8.63 7.34
N ILE A 280 -20.85 -8.49 7.67
CA ILE A 280 -21.82 -9.60 7.69
C ILE A 280 -23.14 -9.12 7.10
N VAL A 281 -23.62 -9.83 6.08
CA VAL A 281 -24.79 -9.44 5.31
C VAL A 281 -25.78 -10.58 5.24
N GLN A 282 -27.04 -10.33 5.59
CA GLN A 282 -28.13 -11.25 5.33
C GLN A 282 -28.64 -11.05 3.89
N HIS A 283 -28.86 -12.15 3.19
CA HIS A 283 -29.33 -12.09 1.81
C HIS A 283 -30.71 -11.41 1.72
N PRO A 284 -30.92 -10.46 0.79
CA PRO A 284 -32.14 -9.64 0.78
C PRO A 284 -33.43 -10.41 0.50
N SER A 285 -33.34 -11.58 -0.17
CA SER A 285 -34.53 -12.36 -0.58
C SER A 285 -34.53 -13.82 -0.14
N ARG A 286 -33.35 -14.40 0.23
CA ARG A 286 -33.28 -15.82 0.67
C ARG A 286 -33.10 -15.91 2.17
N GLU A 287 -34.14 -16.36 2.84
CA GLU A 287 -34.09 -16.59 4.28
C GLU A 287 -32.99 -17.60 4.65
N GLY A 288 -32.32 -17.38 5.75
CA GLY A 288 -31.24 -18.21 6.24
C GLY A 288 -29.93 -18.13 5.44
N THR A 289 -29.86 -17.32 4.37
CA THR A 289 -28.59 -17.08 3.67
C THR A 289 -27.87 -15.90 4.30
N ILE A 290 -26.64 -16.16 4.77
CA ILE A 290 -25.78 -15.18 5.45
C ILE A 290 -24.40 -15.22 4.81
N TYR A 291 -23.85 -14.05 4.53
CA TYR A 291 -22.52 -13.83 3.99
C TYR A 291 -21.61 -13.22 5.06
N ALA A 292 -20.36 -13.67 5.11
CA ALA A 292 -19.36 -13.16 6.03
C ALA A 292 -18.06 -12.85 5.30
N ALA A 293 -17.66 -11.56 5.33
CA ALA A 293 -16.37 -11.07 4.87
C ALA A 293 -15.34 -11.22 5.97
N THR A 294 -14.35 -12.07 5.78
CA THR A 294 -13.36 -12.35 6.80
C THR A 294 -11.94 -12.06 6.36
N THR A 295 -11.00 -12.07 7.30
CA THR A 295 -9.57 -11.99 7.00
C THR A 295 -9.03 -13.25 6.30
N GLU A 296 -9.82 -14.34 6.26
CA GLU A 296 -9.48 -15.61 5.59
C GLU A 296 -10.60 -16.08 4.66
N GLY A 297 -10.99 -15.23 3.71
CA GLY A 297 -11.93 -15.59 2.65
C GLY A 297 -13.38 -15.20 2.92
N PHE A 298 -14.21 -15.53 1.93
CA PHE A 298 -15.65 -15.32 1.95
C PHE A 298 -16.36 -16.60 2.40
N TRP A 299 -17.13 -16.48 3.46
CA TRP A 299 -17.90 -17.58 4.02
C TRP A 299 -19.38 -17.35 3.77
N MET A 300 -20.08 -18.41 3.40
CA MET A 300 -21.51 -18.40 3.13
C MET A 300 -22.21 -19.50 3.92
N SER A 301 -23.31 -19.14 4.55
CA SER A 301 -24.30 -20.06 5.10
C SER A 301 -25.60 -19.96 4.30
N VAL A 302 -26.32 -21.05 4.13
CA VAL A 302 -27.67 -21.12 3.51
C VAL A 302 -28.73 -21.70 4.47
N ASN A 303 -28.39 -21.84 5.73
CA ASN A 303 -29.24 -22.48 6.75
C ASN A 303 -29.22 -21.74 8.10
N GLY A 304 -29.17 -20.42 8.07
CA GLY A 304 -29.19 -19.58 9.28
C GLY A 304 -27.92 -19.73 10.13
N GLY A 305 -26.76 -19.91 9.47
CA GLY A 305 -25.48 -20.04 10.19
C GLY A 305 -25.18 -21.41 10.80
N LYS A 306 -26.07 -22.40 10.63
CA LYS A 306 -25.85 -23.77 11.19
C LYS A 306 -24.67 -24.48 10.52
N SER A 307 -24.37 -24.16 9.28
CA SER A 307 -23.16 -24.57 8.59
C SER A 307 -22.65 -23.47 7.65
N TRP A 308 -21.33 -23.44 7.42
CA TRP A 308 -20.66 -22.45 6.60
C TRP A 308 -19.76 -23.10 5.57
N SER A 309 -19.71 -22.52 4.39
CA SER A 309 -18.82 -22.92 3.29
C SER A 309 -17.91 -21.78 2.92
N LEU A 310 -16.61 -22.05 2.82
CA LEU A 310 -15.64 -21.11 2.25
C LEU A 310 -15.70 -21.20 0.72
N THR A 311 -16.00 -20.11 0.04
CA THR A 311 -16.20 -20.08 -1.42
C THR A 311 -15.09 -19.38 -2.18
N THR A 312 -14.14 -18.76 -1.46
CA THR A 312 -12.94 -18.14 -2.03
C THR A 312 -11.66 -18.83 -1.54
N GLN A 313 -10.51 -18.36 -2.00
CA GLN A 313 -9.23 -18.74 -1.42
C GLN A 313 -9.15 -18.24 0.03
N ARG A 314 -8.55 -19.04 0.92
CA ARG A 314 -8.41 -18.71 2.34
C ARG A 314 -7.52 -17.49 2.61
N ASN A 315 -6.58 -17.20 1.75
CA ASN A 315 -5.66 -16.07 1.87
C ASN A 315 -6.19 -14.75 1.27
N LEU A 316 -7.48 -14.71 0.92
CA LEU A 316 -8.15 -13.50 0.44
C LEU A 316 -8.76 -12.75 1.64
N GLU A 317 -8.23 -11.57 1.92
CA GLU A 317 -8.78 -10.69 2.96
C GLU A 317 -9.88 -9.81 2.36
N ILE A 318 -11.09 -9.87 2.94
CA ILE A 318 -12.28 -9.19 2.44
C ILE A 318 -12.71 -8.13 3.44
N ASN A 319 -12.99 -6.93 2.93
CA ASN A 319 -13.31 -5.76 3.75
C ASN A 319 -14.81 -5.47 3.81
N SER A 320 -15.55 -5.62 2.69
CA SER A 320 -17.00 -5.38 2.68
C SER A 320 -17.71 -6.22 1.62
N ILE A 321 -19.03 -6.32 1.75
CA ILE A 321 -19.95 -7.07 0.88
C ILE A 321 -21.07 -6.14 0.44
N ALA A 322 -21.46 -6.18 -0.85
CA ALA A 322 -22.61 -5.48 -1.33
C ALA A 322 -23.51 -6.40 -2.18
N VAL A 323 -24.82 -6.36 -1.91
CA VAL A 323 -25.84 -7.11 -2.63
C VAL A 323 -27.03 -6.19 -2.85
N HIS A 324 -27.49 -6.07 -4.10
CA HIS A 324 -28.68 -5.28 -4.42
C HIS A 324 -29.92 -6.15 -4.42
N PRO A 325 -31.07 -5.71 -3.83
CA PRO A 325 -32.30 -6.49 -3.80
C PRO A 325 -32.81 -6.93 -5.17
N ASP A 326 -32.65 -6.07 -6.20
CA ASP A 326 -33.06 -6.37 -7.58
C ASP A 326 -32.08 -7.23 -8.37
N ALA A 327 -30.93 -7.55 -7.78
CA ALA A 327 -29.94 -8.47 -8.34
C ALA A 327 -29.34 -9.35 -7.23
N PRO A 328 -30.15 -10.14 -6.52
CA PRO A 328 -29.78 -10.80 -5.28
C PRO A 328 -28.73 -11.90 -5.44
N ASP A 329 -28.54 -12.45 -6.65
CA ASP A 329 -27.49 -13.42 -6.96
C ASP A 329 -26.15 -12.76 -7.28
N ARG A 330 -26.15 -11.44 -7.50
CA ARG A 330 -24.93 -10.70 -7.78
C ARG A 330 -24.34 -10.12 -6.49
N VAL A 331 -23.25 -10.69 -6.05
CA VAL A 331 -22.55 -10.34 -4.81
C VAL A 331 -21.23 -9.70 -5.16
N PHE A 332 -20.99 -8.49 -4.70
CA PHE A 332 -19.70 -7.81 -4.81
C PHE A 332 -18.96 -7.90 -3.48
N ILE A 333 -17.64 -8.05 -3.55
CA ILE A 333 -16.75 -7.99 -2.39
C ILE A 333 -15.59 -7.04 -2.65
N ALA A 334 -15.29 -6.22 -1.66
CA ALA A 334 -14.10 -5.39 -1.62
C ALA A 334 -12.96 -6.14 -0.93
N THR A 335 -11.79 -6.16 -1.53
CA THR A 335 -10.67 -6.99 -1.05
C THR A 335 -9.40 -6.19 -0.87
N ASN A 336 -8.51 -6.70 -0.02
CA ASN A 336 -7.13 -6.25 -0.03
C ASN A 336 -6.39 -6.90 -1.21
N ASN A 337 -5.69 -6.09 -1.97
CA ASN A 337 -4.81 -6.44 -3.09
C ASN A 337 -5.45 -6.96 -4.39
N TYR A 338 -6.70 -7.44 -4.37
CA TYR A 338 -7.35 -8.01 -5.55
C TYR A 338 -8.47 -7.11 -6.10
N GLY A 339 -8.63 -5.91 -5.53
CA GLY A 339 -9.65 -4.95 -5.95
C GLY A 339 -11.07 -5.38 -5.59
N VAL A 340 -11.98 -5.22 -6.54
CA VAL A 340 -13.36 -5.68 -6.45
C VAL A 340 -13.49 -7.03 -7.14
N MET A 341 -14.21 -7.95 -6.50
CA MET A 341 -14.59 -9.22 -7.11
C MET A 341 -16.12 -9.33 -7.14
N VAL A 342 -16.64 -10.03 -8.13
CA VAL A 342 -18.08 -10.24 -8.32
C VAL A 342 -18.39 -11.72 -8.45
N SER A 343 -19.45 -12.13 -7.77
CA SER A 343 -20.15 -13.39 -7.97
C SER A 343 -21.47 -13.12 -8.67
N ASN A 344 -21.87 -13.96 -9.63
CA ASN A 344 -23.18 -13.93 -10.27
C ASN A 344 -24.03 -15.17 -9.94
N ASP A 345 -23.61 -15.94 -8.95
CA ASP A 345 -24.24 -17.21 -8.53
C ASP A 345 -24.52 -17.26 -7.03
N GLY A 346 -24.72 -16.09 -6.42
CA GLY A 346 -25.07 -15.96 -5.01
C GLY A 346 -23.90 -16.22 -4.06
N GLY A 347 -22.68 -15.84 -4.45
CA GLY A 347 -21.49 -15.94 -3.60
C GLY A 347 -20.74 -17.28 -3.68
N ARG A 348 -21.05 -18.14 -4.66
CA ARG A 348 -20.39 -19.46 -4.80
C ARG A 348 -19.07 -19.39 -5.53
N ASN A 349 -19.00 -18.54 -6.57
CA ASN A 349 -17.78 -18.32 -7.35
C ASN A 349 -17.57 -16.84 -7.55
N PHE A 350 -16.32 -16.38 -7.46
CA PHE A 350 -15.95 -14.99 -7.62
C PHE A 350 -14.93 -14.80 -8.74
N THR A 351 -15.08 -13.72 -9.52
CA THR A 351 -14.13 -13.26 -10.52
C THR A 351 -13.77 -11.79 -10.26
N GLN A 352 -12.56 -11.38 -10.62
CA GLN A 352 -12.15 -9.98 -10.51
C GLN A 352 -12.91 -9.11 -11.51
N THR A 353 -13.22 -7.87 -11.11
CA THR A 353 -13.92 -6.88 -11.93
C THR A 353 -13.26 -5.51 -11.74
N ASN A 354 -12.04 -5.35 -12.27
CA ASN A 354 -11.11 -4.25 -11.98
C ASN A 354 -10.73 -3.43 -13.23
N GLY A 355 -11.49 -3.47 -14.33
CA GLY A 355 -11.13 -2.70 -15.52
C GLY A 355 -10.93 -1.22 -15.18
N ASP A 356 -9.77 -0.67 -15.54
CA ASP A 356 -9.33 0.70 -15.26
C ASP A 356 -9.18 1.07 -13.76
N LEU A 357 -9.25 0.08 -12.87
CA LEU A 357 -9.03 0.28 -11.43
C LEU A 357 -7.61 -0.10 -11.04
N THR A 358 -6.81 0.84 -10.59
CA THR A 358 -5.55 0.55 -9.92
C THR A 358 -5.43 1.32 -8.60
N THR A 359 -5.28 0.57 -7.51
CA THR A 359 -5.15 1.10 -6.15
C THR A 359 -3.96 0.46 -5.42
N ARG A 360 -2.94 0.04 -6.19
CA ARG A 360 -1.79 -0.70 -5.66
C ARG A 360 -0.72 0.20 -5.10
N PHE A 361 -0.12 -0.25 -4.00
CA PHE A 361 1.13 0.30 -3.51
C PHE A 361 2.30 -0.28 -4.34
N THR A 362 2.81 0.52 -5.27
CA THR A 362 3.95 0.18 -6.14
C THR A 362 5.19 0.93 -5.69
N TYR A 363 6.19 0.23 -5.19
CA TYR A 363 7.42 0.86 -4.70
C TYR A 363 8.65 0.62 -5.56
N ALA A 364 8.52 -0.17 -6.63
CA ALA A 364 9.54 -0.25 -7.66
C ALA A 364 8.89 -0.41 -9.04
N VAL A 365 9.33 0.40 -9.98
CA VAL A 365 9.01 0.27 -11.41
C VAL A 365 10.31 0.31 -12.20
N VAL A 366 10.47 -0.66 -13.13
CA VAL A 366 11.68 -0.80 -13.94
C VAL A 366 11.28 -1.09 -15.37
N PRO A 367 11.59 -0.19 -16.34
CA PRO A 367 11.49 -0.48 -17.76
C PRO A 367 12.55 -1.50 -18.18
N ASP A 368 12.20 -2.37 -19.15
CA ASP A 368 13.15 -3.34 -19.72
C ASP A 368 14.19 -2.62 -20.59
N ARG A 369 15.47 -2.93 -20.41
CA ARG A 369 16.58 -2.27 -21.08
C ARG A 369 16.69 -2.62 -22.57
N GLU A 370 16.14 -3.76 -23.01
CA GLU A 370 16.27 -4.28 -24.37
C GLU A 370 14.96 -4.29 -25.14
N ARG A 371 13.81 -4.25 -24.43
CA ARG A 371 12.48 -4.33 -25.03
C ARG A 371 11.68 -3.09 -24.68
N ALA A 372 11.46 -2.26 -25.69
CA ALA A 372 10.52 -1.16 -25.59
C ALA A 372 9.13 -1.69 -25.14
N ASP A 373 8.36 -0.88 -24.43
CA ASP A 373 7.03 -1.18 -23.92
C ASP A 373 6.96 -2.34 -22.89
N ARG A 374 8.09 -2.97 -22.53
CA ARG A 374 8.11 -3.95 -21.45
C ARG A 374 8.49 -3.29 -20.11
N LEU A 375 7.63 -3.51 -19.12
CA LEU A 375 7.77 -2.93 -17.78
C LEU A 375 7.66 -4.00 -16.70
N TYR A 376 8.33 -3.75 -15.59
CA TYR A 376 8.26 -4.54 -14.37
C TYR A 376 7.81 -3.66 -13.21
N ALA A 377 6.89 -4.18 -12.38
CA ALA A 377 6.45 -3.48 -11.19
C ALA A 377 6.45 -4.40 -9.97
N ALA A 378 7.00 -3.92 -8.86
CA ALA A 378 6.90 -4.57 -7.57
C ALA A 378 5.89 -3.83 -6.70
N THR A 379 4.87 -4.56 -6.22
CA THR A 379 3.82 -3.99 -5.38
C THR A 379 3.74 -4.72 -4.04
N ARG A 380 3.27 -4.03 -3.03
CA ARG A 380 3.12 -4.60 -1.69
C ARG A 380 1.79 -5.35 -1.55
N ASN A 381 1.82 -6.46 -0.83
CA ASN A 381 0.63 -7.07 -0.27
C ASN A 381 0.41 -6.48 1.12
N THR A 382 -0.54 -5.58 1.25
CA THR A 382 -0.81 -4.82 2.47
C THR A 382 -1.40 -5.69 3.58
N ALA A 383 -2.06 -6.81 3.22
CA ALA A 383 -2.66 -7.74 4.17
C ALA A 383 -1.62 -8.60 4.89
N THR A 384 -0.58 -9.07 4.18
CA THR A 384 0.37 -10.06 4.71
C THR A 384 1.79 -9.54 4.88
N GLY A 385 2.11 -8.37 4.27
CA GLY A 385 3.46 -7.84 4.20
C GLY A 385 4.33 -8.49 3.13
N GLY A 386 3.80 -9.43 2.34
CA GLY A 386 4.40 -9.93 1.11
C GLY A 386 4.27 -8.94 -0.05
N GLY A 387 4.17 -9.44 -1.29
CA GLY A 387 3.98 -8.57 -2.45
C GLY A 387 3.87 -9.32 -3.76
N PHE A 388 3.63 -8.58 -4.82
CA PHE A 388 3.47 -9.08 -6.17
C PHE A 388 4.58 -8.54 -7.07
N PHE A 389 4.94 -9.31 -8.06
CA PHE A 389 5.75 -8.86 -9.18
C PHE A 389 4.91 -8.95 -10.45
N PHE A 390 4.77 -7.84 -11.13
CA PHE A 390 3.98 -7.72 -12.36
C PHE A 390 4.85 -7.44 -13.58
N ILE A 391 4.39 -7.91 -14.74
CA ILE A 391 5.01 -7.71 -16.04
C ILE A 391 3.95 -7.09 -16.96
N SER A 392 4.31 -6.01 -17.64
CA SER A 392 3.60 -5.48 -18.80
C SER A 392 4.43 -5.69 -20.06
N GLU A 393 3.77 -6.01 -21.18
CA GLU A 393 4.39 -6.18 -22.51
C GLU A 393 3.96 -5.07 -23.49
N ASN A 394 3.19 -4.08 -23.02
CA ASN A 394 2.55 -3.07 -23.85
C ASN A 394 2.52 -1.69 -23.21
N GLY A 395 3.65 -1.27 -22.63
CA GLY A 395 3.84 0.06 -22.08
C GLY A 395 2.95 0.36 -20.87
N GLY A 396 2.55 -0.68 -20.13
CA GLY A 396 1.69 -0.55 -18.95
C GLY A 396 0.19 -0.61 -19.23
N ALA A 397 -0.24 -0.81 -20.49
CA ALA A 397 -1.66 -0.89 -20.81
C ALA A 397 -2.33 -2.13 -20.19
N THR A 398 -1.61 -3.23 -20.06
CA THR A 398 -2.04 -4.41 -19.30
C THR A 398 -0.89 -5.03 -18.52
N TRP A 399 -1.21 -5.69 -17.42
CA TRP A 399 -0.25 -6.29 -16.52
C TRP A 399 -0.64 -7.71 -16.15
N ARG A 400 0.35 -8.58 -16.01
CA ARG A 400 0.15 -9.94 -15.49
C ARG A 400 1.07 -10.19 -14.29
N PRO A 401 0.59 -10.84 -13.23
CA PRO A 401 1.44 -11.22 -12.11
C PRO A 401 2.35 -12.40 -12.51
N SER A 402 3.55 -12.45 -11.92
CA SER A 402 4.37 -13.66 -11.94
C SER A 402 3.76 -14.72 -11.03
N ALA A 403 3.56 -15.92 -11.55
CA ALA A 403 2.91 -17.02 -10.83
C ALA A 403 3.84 -17.73 -9.82
N SER A 404 5.15 -17.51 -9.90
CA SER A 404 6.15 -18.23 -9.09
C SER A 404 6.49 -17.57 -7.76
N ILE A 405 5.87 -16.43 -7.43
CA ILE A 405 6.10 -15.72 -6.17
C ILE A 405 5.00 -16.07 -5.17
N ASP A 406 5.39 -16.47 -3.96
CA ASP A 406 4.45 -16.55 -2.84
C ASP A 406 4.10 -15.12 -2.38
N VAL A 407 3.01 -14.59 -2.91
CA VAL A 407 2.56 -13.20 -2.70
C VAL A 407 2.24 -12.87 -1.24
N ASN A 408 2.09 -13.88 -0.38
CA ASN A 408 1.79 -13.69 1.03
C ASN A 408 3.05 -13.61 1.90
N ARG A 409 4.16 -14.17 1.43
CA ARG A 409 5.40 -14.30 2.23
C ARG A 409 6.58 -13.56 1.62
N THR A 410 6.62 -13.43 0.30
CA THR A 410 7.75 -12.82 -0.41
C THR A 410 7.44 -11.37 -0.72
N ALA A 411 8.14 -10.45 -0.06
CA ALA A 411 8.07 -9.03 -0.37
C ALA A 411 9.19 -8.66 -1.37
N PRO A 412 8.89 -8.29 -2.62
CA PRO A 412 9.89 -7.80 -3.57
C PRO A 412 10.25 -6.35 -3.22
N PHE A 413 11.54 -6.04 -2.98
CA PHE A 413 11.99 -4.69 -2.64
C PHE A 413 12.76 -4.01 -3.76
N ALA A 414 13.62 -4.75 -4.45
CA ALA A 414 14.49 -4.23 -5.50
C ALA A 414 14.45 -5.12 -6.72
N ILE A 415 14.54 -4.53 -7.89
CA ILE A 415 14.59 -5.22 -9.19
C ILE A 415 15.86 -4.78 -9.90
N LEU A 416 16.65 -5.72 -10.38
CA LEU A 416 17.85 -5.45 -11.17
C LEU A 416 17.87 -6.38 -12.38
N GLN A 417 17.83 -5.82 -13.59
CA GLN A 417 17.99 -6.58 -14.83
C GLN A 417 19.47 -6.66 -15.21
N ASP A 418 19.97 -7.86 -15.51
CA ASP A 418 21.36 -8.07 -15.91
C ASP A 418 21.73 -7.28 -17.18
N ARG A 419 22.95 -6.70 -17.19
CA ARG A 419 23.39 -5.83 -18.28
C ARG A 419 23.81 -6.58 -19.53
N VAL A 420 24.27 -7.82 -19.39
CA VAL A 420 24.80 -8.64 -20.48
C VAL A 420 23.71 -9.52 -21.07
N ASN A 421 22.80 -9.99 -20.23
CA ASN A 421 21.71 -10.86 -20.62
C ASN A 421 20.40 -10.39 -20.01
N GLY A 422 19.62 -9.63 -20.75
CA GLY A 422 18.34 -9.09 -20.26
C GLY A 422 17.30 -10.15 -19.85
N ASN A 423 17.50 -11.44 -20.17
CA ASN A 423 16.65 -12.51 -19.65
C ASN A 423 16.93 -12.79 -18.17
N VAL A 424 18.12 -12.45 -17.68
CA VAL A 424 18.49 -12.63 -16.28
C VAL A 424 18.08 -11.42 -15.47
N MET A 425 17.36 -11.67 -14.37
CA MET A 425 16.95 -10.63 -13.44
C MET A 425 17.20 -11.08 -12.00
N TYR A 426 17.47 -10.12 -11.14
CA TYR A 426 17.60 -10.30 -9.70
C TYR A 426 16.56 -9.49 -8.96
N MET A 427 15.98 -10.09 -7.93
CA MET A 427 14.98 -9.45 -7.07
C MET A 427 15.43 -9.55 -5.61
N GLY A 428 15.64 -8.40 -4.99
CA GLY A 428 15.84 -8.31 -3.54
C GLY A 428 14.52 -8.50 -2.81
N THR A 429 14.49 -9.39 -1.82
CA THR A 429 13.29 -9.71 -1.07
C THR A 429 13.53 -9.71 0.44
N ASN A 430 12.46 -9.90 1.22
CA ASN A 430 12.54 -10.13 2.67
C ASN A 430 13.19 -11.46 3.08
N GLY A 431 13.45 -12.35 2.15
CA GLY A 431 14.11 -13.66 2.37
C GLY A 431 15.43 -13.82 1.63
N GLY A 432 16.03 -12.75 1.12
CA GLY A 432 17.24 -12.76 0.32
C GLY A 432 17.00 -12.39 -1.14
N ILE A 433 17.73 -13.02 -2.07
CA ILE A 433 17.65 -12.71 -3.50
C ILE A 433 17.02 -13.88 -4.26
N LEU A 434 16.03 -13.55 -5.11
CA LEU A 434 15.52 -14.42 -6.15
C LEU A 434 16.16 -14.08 -7.49
N ARG A 435 16.30 -15.08 -8.36
CA ARG A 435 16.79 -14.92 -9.74
C ARG A 435 15.77 -15.46 -10.73
N SER A 436 15.53 -14.70 -11.78
CA SER A 436 14.82 -15.10 -12.99
C SER A 436 15.83 -15.34 -14.10
N MET A 437 15.51 -16.28 -15.02
CA MET A 437 16.24 -16.56 -16.26
C MET A 437 15.38 -16.31 -17.51
N ASP A 438 14.17 -15.79 -17.31
CA ASP A 438 13.12 -15.63 -18.30
C ASP A 438 12.39 -14.28 -18.23
N ARG A 439 13.15 -13.23 -17.89
CA ARG A 439 12.65 -11.84 -17.77
C ARG A 439 11.50 -11.70 -16.76
N GLY A 440 11.63 -12.32 -15.58
CA GLY A 440 10.70 -12.16 -14.48
C GLY A 440 9.44 -13.03 -14.57
N VAL A 441 9.33 -13.91 -15.57
CA VAL A 441 8.18 -14.83 -15.68
C VAL A 441 8.19 -15.83 -14.53
N THR A 442 9.37 -16.42 -14.27
CA THR A 442 9.59 -17.30 -13.12
C THR A 442 10.76 -16.84 -12.25
N TRP A 443 10.64 -17.07 -10.95
CA TRP A 443 11.65 -16.69 -9.97
C TRP A 443 12.02 -17.87 -9.09
N ASN A 444 13.33 -18.03 -8.84
CA ASN A 444 13.88 -19.09 -8.02
C ASN A 444 14.86 -18.50 -7.00
N PRO A 445 14.90 -19.01 -5.76
CA PRO A 445 15.94 -18.66 -4.80
C PRO A 445 17.33 -18.96 -5.35
N LEU A 446 18.28 -18.07 -5.10
CA LEU A 446 19.69 -18.37 -5.39
C LEU A 446 20.15 -19.53 -4.52
N PRO A 447 20.77 -20.57 -5.10
CA PRO A 447 21.34 -21.66 -4.31
C PRO A 447 22.46 -21.13 -3.40
N ALA A 448 22.56 -21.67 -2.19
CA ALA A 448 23.65 -21.34 -1.28
C ALA A 448 24.99 -21.82 -1.88
N ALA A 449 25.97 -20.94 -1.90
CA ALA A 449 27.31 -21.27 -2.38
C ALA A 449 28.01 -22.30 -1.46
N LYS A 450 28.80 -23.18 -2.04
CA LYS A 450 29.70 -24.05 -1.28
C LYS A 450 30.93 -23.24 -0.87
N ILE A 451 30.90 -22.63 0.31
CA ILE A 451 32.06 -21.94 0.87
C ILE A 451 32.91 -22.94 1.63
N ALA A 452 34.21 -23.01 1.32
CA ALA A 452 35.14 -23.79 2.11
C ALA A 452 35.19 -23.22 3.55
N THR A 453 34.63 -23.95 4.51
CA THR A 453 34.78 -23.60 5.91
C THR A 453 36.26 -23.78 6.28
N ALA A 454 36.93 -22.69 6.68
CA ALA A 454 38.25 -22.78 7.25
C ALA A 454 38.20 -23.80 8.40
N LYS A 455 39.00 -24.87 8.29
CA LYS A 455 39.12 -25.87 9.34
C LYS A 455 39.38 -25.15 10.68
N PRO A 456 38.62 -25.42 11.75
CA PRO A 456 38.91 -24.83 13.04
C PRO A 456 40.36 -25.15 13.38
N ALA A 457 41.13 -24.13 13.73
CA ALA A 457 42.52 -24.33 14.20
C ALA A 457 42.51 -25.37 15.31
N ALA A 458 43.26 -26.43 15.14
CA ALA A 458 43.38 -27.53 16.10
C ALA A 458 43.71 -26.92 17.48
N LYS A 459 42.89 -27.22 18.49
CA LYS A 459 43.20 -26.82 19.88
C LYS A 459 44.58 -27.28 20.23
N PRO A 460 45.48 -26.43 20.75
CA PRO A 460 46.82 -26.87 21.14
C PRO A 460 46.68 -27.91 22.24
N SER A 461 47.28 -29.08 22.02
CA SER A 461 47.39 -30.16 23.01
C SER A 461 48.13 -29.62 24.25
N ARG A 462 47.52 -29.72 25.42
CA ARG A 462 48.17 -29.41 26.70
C ARG A 462 49.27 -30.42 26.96
N SER A 463 50.50 -30.13 26.55
CA SER A 463 51.70 -30.77 27.10
C SER A 463 52.13 -30.00 28.36
N ARG A 464 52.10 -30.71 29.51
CA ARG A 464 52.62 -30.22 30.77
C ARG A 464 54.14 -30.37 30.72
N THR A 465 54.84 -29.25 30.54
CA THR A 465 56.25 -29.19 31.01
C THR A 465 56.54 -27.80 31.59
N ARG A 466 57.04 -27.83 32.78
CA ARG A 466 57.41 -26.74 33.69
C ARG A 466 58.77 -26.19 33.28
N SER A 467 58.91 -24.92 32.87
CA SER A 467 60.11 -24.16 33.21
C SER A 467 59.88 -22.64 33.08
N LYS A 468 60.41 -21.92 34.06
CA LYS A 468 60.38 -20.47 34.24
C LYS A 468 61.31 -19.76 33.26
N LYS A 469 60.86 -18.74 32.55
CA LYS A 469 61.57 -17.47 32.37
C LYS A 469 60.57 -16.46 31.71
N ALA A 470 60.40 -15.32 32.34
CA ALA A 470 59.58 -14.25 31.85
C ALA A 470 60.23 -13.57 30.63
N VAL A 471 59.58 -13.62 29.49
CA VAL A 471 59.84 -12.75 28.36
C VAL A 471 58.53 -12.03 28.06
N LYS A 472 58.60 -10.69 28.04
CA LYS A 472 57.51 -9.78 27.73
C LYS A 472 56.89 -10.13 26.36
N PRO A 473 55.59 -10.38 26.21
CA PRO A 473 55.03 -10.70 24.91
C PRO A 473 55.06 -9.46 24.02
N ALA A 474 55.63 -9.60 22.83
CA ALA A 474 55.42 -8.66 21.74
C ALA A 474 53.92 -8.68 21.37
N ALA A 475 53.34 -7.50 21.12
CA ALA A 475 51.97 -7.36 20.65
C ALA A 475 51.79 -8.18 19.36
N PRO A 476 50.74 -8.98 19.21
CA PRO A 476 50.49 -9.69 17.96
C PRO A 476 50.24 -8.68 16.87
N ALA A 477 50.97 -8.81 15.76
CA ALA A 477 50.67 -8.08 14.53
C ALA A 477 49.21 -8.36 14.11
N PRO A 478 48.48 -7.36 13.59
CA PRO A 478 47.14 -7.59 13.11
C PRO A 478 47.18 -8.56 11.92
N THR A 479 46.75 -9.78 12.13
CA THR A 479 46.49 -10.72 11.04
C THR A 479 45.40 -10.12 10.19
N ALA A 480 45.73 -9.74 8.96
CA ALA A 480 44.76 -9.33 7.95
C ALA A 480 43.73 -10.49 7.80
N LYS A 481 42.54 -10.32 8.36
CA LYS A 481 41.46 -11.27 8.14
C LYS A 481 41.08 -11.13 6.67
N GLY A 482 41.17 -12.21 5.93
CA GLY A 482 40.67 -12.27 4.54
C GLY A 482 39.19 -11.89 4.49
N PRO A 483 38.62 -11.62 3.29
CA PRO A 483 37.25 -11.19 3.12
C PRO A 483 36.26 -12.17 3.77
N VAL A 484 35.28 -11.63 4.49
CA VAL A 484 34.21 -12.43 5.11
C VAL A 484 33.21 -12.84 4.04
N MET A 485 33.25 -14.13 3.68
CA MET A 485 32.32 -14.69 2.68
C MET A 485 31.08 -15.30 3.35
N VAL A 486 29.89 -15.05 2.79
CA VAL A 486 28.63 -15.70 3.17
C VAL A 486 28.06 -16.47 1.99
N ALA A 487 27.49 -17.65 2.27
CA ALA A 487 27.01 -18.57 1.23
C ALA A 487 25.73 -18.07 0.53
N SER A 488 24.88 -17.34 1.24
CA SER A 488 23.64 -16.75 0.74
C SER A 488 23.22 -15.58 1.63
N LEU A 489 22.45 -14.67 1.08
CA LEU A 489 21.79 -13.60 1.83
C LEU A 489 20.42 -14.12 2.29
N LYS A 490 20.13 -14.03 3.59
CA LYS A 490 18.88 -14.48 4.23
C LYS A 490 18.12 -13.33 4.91
N SER A 491 18.67 -12.12 4.83
CA SER A 491 18.10 -10.90 5.38
C SER A 491 17.29 -10.13 4.31
N ASN A 492 16.58 -9.09 4.73
CA ASN A 492 15.89 -8.20 3.81
C ASN A 492 16.91 -7.53 2.86
N VAL A 493 16.84 -7.81 1.57
CA VAL A 493 17.65 -7.17 0.53
C VAL A 493 16.83 -6.02 -0.05
N LYS A 494 17.14 -4.79 0.36
CA LYS A 494 16.33 -3.60 0.06
C LYS A 494 16.75 -2.87 -1.20
N VAL A 495 18.04 -2.98 -1.55
CA VAL A 495 18.61 -2.30 -2.71
C VAL A 495 19.65 -3.19 -3.38
N LEU A 496 19.68 -3.15 -4.71
CA LEU A 496 20.65 -3.83 -5.57
C LEU A 496 21.26 -2.80 -6.52
N ALA A 497 22.55 -2.86 -6.72
CA ALA A 497 23.28 -2.04 -7.68
C ALA A 497 24.39 -2.86 -8.37
N PHE A 498 24.85 -2.39 -9.54
CA PHE A 498 26.03 -2.96 -10.18
C PHE A 498 27.32 -2.35 -9.60
N THR A 499 28.45 -3.07 -9.77
CA THR A 499 29.77 -2.61 -9.33
C THR A 499 30.40 -1.55 -10.24
N GLU A 500 29.86 -1.34 -11.43
CA GLU A 500 30.32 -0.41 -12.49
C GLU A 500 31.78 -0.60 -12.96
N ASP A 501 32.50 -1.60 -12.43
CA ASP A 501 33.93 -1.87 -12.73
C ASP A 501 34.15 -2.77 -13.97
N GLY A 502 33.13 -2.93 -14.82
CA GLY A 502 33.15 -3.74 -16.03
C GLY A 502 33.07 -5.25 -15.79
N LYS A 503 33.01 -5.73 -14.55
CA LYS A 503 32.97 -7.15 -14.21
C LYS A 503 31.56 -7.69 -13.95
N ASN A 504 30.54 -6.87 -14.17
CA ASN A 504 29.13 -7.21 -13.94
C ASN A 504 28.85 -7.75 -12.54
N GLY A 505 29.56 -7.24 -11.51
CA GLY A 505 29.33 -7.58 -10.13
C GLY A 505 28.07 -6.90 -9.59
N ILE A 506 27.49 -7.47 -8.54
CA ILE A 506 26.30 -6.98 -7.86
C ILE A 506 26.64 -6.59 -6.43
N ILE A 507 26.19 -5.42 -6.00
CA ILE A 507 26.22 -4.96 -4.61
C ILE A 507 24.79 -5.04 -4.07
N ALA A 508 24.64 -5.63 -2.88
CA ALA A 508 23.36 -5.80 -2.20
C ALA A 508 23.39 -5.10 -0.83
N GLY A 509 22.47 -4.16 -0.65
CA GLY A 509 22.21 -3.51 0.64
C GLY A 509 21.08 -4.21 1.38
N THR A 510 21.34 -4.57 2.61
CA THR A 510 20.43 -5.34 3.45
C THR A 510 20.17 -4.64 4.78
N ASP A 511 19.28 -5.19 5.61
CA ASP A 511 19.09 -4.74 7.00
C ASP A 511 20.25 -5.17 7.95
N SER A 512 21.21 -5.98 7.45
CA SER A 512 22.30 -6.55 8.24
C SER A 512 23.70 -6.29 7.66
N GLY A 513 23.80 -5.45 6.63
CA GLY A 513 25.07 -5.03 6.03
C GLY A 513 25.03 -4.87 4.52
N LEU A 514 26.22 -4.54 4.01
CA LEU A 514 26.54 -4.39 2.60
C LEU A 514 27.29 -5.62 2.10
N TYR A 515 26.89 -6.15 0.95
CA TYR A 515 27.46 -7.35 0.38
C TYR A 515 27.74 -7.17 -1.11
N ARG A 516 28.79 -7.84 -1.61
CA ARG A 516 29.16 -7.82 -3.02
C ARG A 516 29.35 -9.24 -3.56
N SER A 517 28.98 -9.48 -4.81
CA SER A 517 29.27 -10.72 -5.52
C SER A 517 29.59 -10.43 -6.99
N TYR A 518 30.66 -11.03 -7.51
CA TYR A 518 30.98 -11.07 -8.94
C TYR A 518 30.46 -12.35 -9.60
N ASP A 519 30.08 -13.33 -8.80
CA ASP A 519 29.43 -14.55 -9.23
C ASP A 519 28.52 -15.04 -8.09
N VAL A 520 27.23 -14.79 -8.23
CA VAL A 520 26.23 -15.09 -7.19
C VAL A 520 26.18 -16.57 -6.80
N THR A 521 26.76 -17.46 -7.62
CA THR A 521 26.86 -18.91 -7.32
C THR A 521 28.04 -19.23 -6.40
N LYS A 522 28.99 -18.32 -6.26
CA LYS A 522 30.18 -18.44 -5.38
C LYS A 522 30.02 -17.75 -4.03
N GLY A 523 28.87 -17.13 -3.78
CA GLY A 523 28.56 -16.46 -2.53
C GLY A 523 28.82 -14.96 -2.56
N TRP A 524 28.77 -14.35 -1.38
CA TRP A 524 28.78 -12.91 -1.19
C TRP A 524 29.89 -12.49 -0.23
N GLU A 525 30.66 -11.53 -0.63
CA GLU A 525 31.64 -10.86 0.22
C GLU A 525 30.92 -9.81 1.08
N LYS A 526 31.08 -9.85 2.41
CA LYS A 526 30.62 -8.79 3.28
C LYS A 526 31.60 -7.62 3.24
N LEU A 527 31.12 -6.42 2.87
CA LEU A 527 31.89 -5.18 2.91
C LEU A 527 31.76 -4.55 4.30
N ASP A 528 32.90 -4.24 4.94
CA ASP A 528 32.93 -3.71 6.31
C ASP A 528 32.76 -2.18 6.29
N LEU A 529 31.64 -1.69 6.76
CA LEU A 529 31.34 -0.26 6.85
C LEU A 529 32.04 0.44 8.03
N GLY A 530 32.69 -0.32 8.92
CA GLY A 530 33.35 0.19 10.11
C GLY A 530 32.56 -0.03 11.40
N ALA A 531 33.27 0.07 12.52
CA ALA A 531 32.68 -0.14 13.84
C ALA A 531 31.69 0.99 14.20
N GLY A 532 30.54 0.61 14.77
CA GLY A 532 29.52 1.56 15.21
C GLY A 532 28.62 2.11 14.08
N ILE A 533 28.86 1.73 12.84
CA ILE A 533 28.04 2.17 11.70
C ILE A 533 26.77 1.30 11.60
N ASN A 534 25.65 1.96 11.35
CA ASN A 534 24.37 1.30 11.16
C ASN A 534 24.41 0.41 9.91
N GLN A 535 24.12 -0.88 10.09
CA GLN A 535 24.20 -1.90 9.04
C GLN A 535 22.91 -1.99 8.19
N ASN A 536 21.89 -1.21 8.49
CA ASN A 536 20.65 -1.22 7.74
C ASN A 536 20.76 -0.25 6.54
N ILE A 537 20.89 -0.81 5.34
CA ILE A 537 21.20 -0.08 4.11
C ILE A 537 19.92 0.18 3.32
N PHE A 538 19.72 1.42 2.86
CA PHE A 538 18.57 1.86 2.08
C PHE A 538 18.91 2.32 0.67
N ALA A 539 20.12 2.84 0.46
CA ALA A 539 20.56 3.32 -0.84
C ALA A 539 21.99 2.88 -1.14
N ILE A 540 22.26 2.58 -2.40
CA ILE A 540 23.59 2.31 -2.94
C ILE A 540 23.69 3.00 -4.28
N HIS A 541 24.77 3.74 -4.52
CA HIS A 541 25.10 4.28 -5.81
C HIS A 541 26.56 4.09 -6.13
N VAL A 542 26.86 3.69 -7.35
CA VAL A 542 28.21 3.58 -7.93
C VAL A 542 28.20 4.30 -9.25
N ALA A 543 28.95 5.39 -9.34
CA ALA A 543 29.03 6.14 -10.58
C ALA A 543 29.85 5.37 -11.63
N PRO A 544 29.34 5.23 -12.89
CA PRO A 544 30.13 4.61 -13.96
C PRO A 544 31.47 5.29 -14.23
N GLU A 545 31.56 6.61 -14.02
CA GLU A 545 32.73 7.42 -14.21
C GLU A 545 33.78 7.25 -13.12
N ARG A 546 33.37 6.71 -11.95
CA ARG A 546 34.22 6.45 -10.77
C ARG A 546 33.86 5.11 -10.12
N PRO A 547 34.07 3.98 -10.80
CA PRO A 547 33.62 2.66 -10.34
C PRO A 547 34.28 2.20 -9.03
N GLU A 548 35.40 2.80 -8.63
CA GLU A 548 36.04 2.57 -7.33
C GLU A 548 35.30 3.27 -6.17
N THR A 549 34.38 4.21 -6.48
CA THR A 549 33.64 4.97 -5.47
C THR A 549 32.26 4.39 -5.26
N ILE A 550 32.01 3.89 -4.05
CA ILE A 550 30.74 3.32 -3.64
C ILE A 550 30.09 4.21 -2.58
N TRP A 551 28.94 4.77 -2.89
CA TRP A 551 28.11 5.56 -1.98
C TRP A 551 27.05 4.67 -1.35
N VAL A 552 26.88 4.78 -0.02
CA VAL A 552 25.97 3.93 0.75
C VAL A 552 25.14 4.77 1.71
N GLY A 553 23.84 4.69 1.59
CA GLY A 553 22.88 5.33 2.47
C GLY A 553 22.44 4.37 3.58
N THR A 554 22.58 4.79 4.82
CA THR A 554 22.22 4.00 6.01
C THR A 554 20.94 4.51 6.68
N ALA A 555 20.40 3.73 7.61
CA ALA A 555 19.21 4.13 8.36
C ALA A 555 19.46 5.33 9.31
N THR A 556 20.65 5.41 9.94
CA THR A 556 20.93 6.44 10.95
C THR A 556 22.33 7.01 10.92
N SER A 557 23.30 6.34 10.27
CA SER A 557 24.69 6.83 10.19
C SER A 557 24.93 7.77 9.01
N GLY A 558 23.86 8.16 8.28
CA GLY A 558 23.97 9.04 7.12
C GLY A 558 24.57 8.34 5.90
N VAL A 559 25.40 9.08 5.16
CA VAL A 559 26.06 8.61 3.94
C VAL A 559 27.46 8.11 4.24
N MET A 560 27.75 6.87 3.85
CA MET A 560 29.10 6.27 3.87
C MET A 560 29.65 6.26 2.46
N VAL A 561 30.96 6.41 2.31
CA VAL A 561 31.64 6.36 1.02
C VAL A 561 32.89 5.50 1.08
N SER A 562 33.06 4.63 0.10
CA SER A 562 34.34 3.98 -0.21
C SER A 562 34.91 4.62 -1.47
N ARG A 563 36.23 4.83 -1.51
CA ARG A 563 36.97 5.33 -2.69
C ARG A 563 38.04 4.34 -3.15
N ASP A 564 37.95 3.11 -2.67
CA ASP A 564 38.93 2.05 -2.90
C ASP A 564 38.24 0.70 -3.23
N ASN A 565 37.09 0.80 -3.92
CA ASN A 565 36.28 -0.33 -4.34
C ASN A 565 35.82 -1.21 -3.15
N GLY A 566 35.32 -0.58 -2.07
CA GLY A 566 34.72 -1.25 -0.92
C GLY A 566 35.70 -1.88 0.07
N LYS A 567 37.02 -1.57 -0.01
CA LYS A 567 37.99 -2.07 0.98
C LYS A 567 37.87 -1.31 2.30
N THR A 568 37.65 0.00 2.23
CA THR A 568 37.41 0.84 3.40
C THR A 568 36.23 1.79 3.16
N PHE A 569 35.53 2.15 4.22
CA PHE A 569 34.44 3.13 4.18
C PHE A 569 34.69 4.24 5.20
N ALA A 570 34.36 5.46 4.80
CA ALA A 570 34.39 6.65 5.65
C ALA A 570 32.98 7.28 5.69
N ASN A 571 32.67 7.97 6.77
CA ASN A 571 31.47 8.81 6.82
C ASN A 571 31.68 10.05 5.95
N ALA A 572 30.76 10.28 5.01
CA ALA A 572 30.83 11.40 4.07
C ALA A 572 30.17 12.68 4.60
N GLY A 573 30.28 12.92 5.91
CA GLY A 573 29.80 14.17 6.52
C GLY A 573 28.55 14.02 7.39
N GLY A 574 28.61 14.61 8.59
CA GLY A 574 27.62 14.45 9.65
C GLY A 574 26.27 15.14 9.43
N ALA A 575 26.18 16.03 8.43
CA ALA A 575 24.95 16.83 8.18
C ALA A 575 23.74 15.99 7.74
N VAL A 576 23.96 14.76 7.21
CA VAL A 576 22.93 13.85 6.70
C VAL A 576 22.63 12.72 7.69
N ALA A 577 23.25 12.71 8.88
CA ALA A 577 23.06 11.65 9.87
C ALA A 577 21.74 11.79 10.65
N GLY A 578 21.31 10.69 11.26
CA GLY A 578 20.15 10.63 12.15
C GLY A 578 18.82 10.29 11.48
N VAL A 579 18.78 10.26 10.14
CA VAL A 579 17.59 9.90 9.36
C VAL A 579 17.94 8.92 8.26
N PRO A 580 17.01 8.05 7.82
CA PRO A 580 17.25 7.17 6.70
C PRO A 580 17.58 7.93 5.41
N VAL A 581 18.64 7.50 4.73
CA VAL A 581 19.01 7.99 3.40
C VAL A 581 18.31 7.14 2.36
N SER A 582 17.32 7.71 1.68
CA SER A 582 16.40 6.98 0.79
C SER A 582 16.93 6.82 -0.64
N ALA A 583 17.71 7.80 -1.12
CA ALA A 583 18.26 7.80 -2.48
C ALA A 583 19.62 8.52 -2.52
N ILE A 584 20.50 8.08 -3.41
CA ILE A 584 21.79 8.72 -3.69
C ILE A 584 22.01 8.65 -5.20
N GLU A 585 22.37 9.79 -5.82
CA GLU A 585 22.76 9.87 -7.23
C GLU A 585 23.95 10.81 -7.40
N THR A 586 24.79 10.57 -8.42
CA THR A 586 25.88 11.47 -8.82
C THR A 586 25.60 12.08 -10.20
N ASP A 587 26.05 13.30 -10.40
CA ASP A 587 25.96 13.96 -11.70
C ASP A 587 26.94 13.27 -12.68
N PRO A 588 26.48 12.77 -13.82
CA PRO A 588 27.33 12.02 -14.75
C PRO A 588 28.41 12.87 -15.42
N THR A 589 28.25 14.21 -15.47
CA THR A 589 29.22 15.12 -16.06
C THR A 589 30.07 15.84 -15.01
N ARG A 590 29.54 15.94 -13.77
CA ARG A 590 30.20 16.58 -12.62
C ARG A 590 30.24 15.61 -11.45
N PRO A 591 31.08 14.56 -11.46
CA PRO A 591 31.03 13.47 -10.49
C PRO A 591 31.37 13.89 -9.04
N ASP A 592 31.72 15.14 -8.78
CA ASP A 592 31.81 15.73 -7.45
C ASP A 592 30.47 16.26 -6.92
N TYR A 593 29.44 16.32 -7.78
CA TYR A 593 28.08 16.69 -7.39
C TYR A 593 27.31 15.42 -7.00
N ILE A 594 26.90 15.36 -5.73
CA ILE A 594 26.20 14.20 -5.18
C ILE A 594 24.88 14.69 -4.58
N TYR A 595 23.81 14.06 -5.00
CA TYR A 595 22.44 14.33 -4.57
C TYR A 595 21.97 13.26 -3.62
N VAL A 596 21.39 13.65 -2.50
CA VAL A 596 20.92 12.73 -1.46
C VAL A 596 19.49 13.06 -1.05
N GLY A 597 18.60 12.13 -1.24
CA GLY A 597 17.25 12.11 -0.67
C GLY A 597 17.24 11.41 0.68
N THR A 598 16.60 12.01 1.66
CA THR A 598 16.35 11.38 2.97
C THR A 598 14.86 11.30 3.24
N THR A 599 14.47 10.62 4.31
CA THR A 599 13.06 10.60 4.74
C THR A 599 12.53 11.94 5.23
N GLN A 600 13.36 13.00 5.29
CA GLN A 600 12.96 14.31 5.78
C GLN A 600 13.25 15.46 4.81
N THR A 601 14.33 15.37 4.02
CA THR A 601 14.75 16.47 3.16
C THR A 601 15.76 16.01 2.10
N PHE A 602 16.17 16.95 1.25
CA PHE A 602 17.11 16.76 0.15
C PHE A 602 18.42 17.49 0.41
N TYR A 603 19.56 16.88 0.07
CA TYR A 603 20.89 17.44 0.22
C TYR A 603 21.67 17.39 -1.09
N LEU A 604 22.57 18.35 -1.28
CA LEU A 604 23.55 18.39 -2.36
C LEU A 604 24.95 18.60 -1.77
N SER A 605 25.92 17.83 -2.24
CA SER A 605 27.35 18.13 -2.14
C SER A 605 27.89 18.52 -3.52
N ARG A 606 28.83 19.48 -3.57
CA ARG A 606 29.56 19.88 -4.77
C ARG A 606 31.07 19.63 -4.68
N ASP A 607 31.49 18.95 -3.62
CA ASP A 607 32.89 18.72 -3.26
C ASP A 607 33.12 17.25 -2.88
N ASN A 608 32.48 16.35 -3.64
CA ASN A 608 32.63 14.91 -3.48
C ASN A 608 32.31 14.41 -2.05
N GLY A 609 31.26 14.98 -1.43
CA GLY A 609 30.78 14.59 -0.11
C GLY A 609 31.55 15.19 1.08
N ALA A 610 32.48 16.13 0.85
CA ALA A 610 33.19 16.79 1.95
C ALA A 610 32.28 17.73 2.74
N THR A 611 31.41 18.49 2.02
CA THR A 611 30.39 19.33 2.65
C THR A 611 29.01 19.10 2.01
N TRP A 612 27.97 19.31 2.80
CA TRP A 612 26.58 19.12 2.37
C TRP A 612 25.77 20.38 2.62
N LYS A 613 25.01 20.78 1.62
CA LYS A 613 24.02 21.84 1.75
C LYS A 613 22.63 21.23 1.63
N ARG A 614 21.77 21.53 2.59
CA ARG A 614 20.36 21.27 2.45
C ARG A 614 19.85 22.11 1.29
N ARG A 615 19.30 21.45 0.29
CA ARG A 615 18.69 22.06 -0.88
C ARG A 615 17.19 21.86 -0.80
N GLY A 616 16.58 22.66 0.04
CA GLY A 616 15.15 22.65 0.19
C GLY A 616 14.48 23.79 -0.55
N GLY A 617 15.16 24.94 -0.75
CA GLY A 617 14.50 26.09 -1.36
C GLY A 617 13.02 26.16 -0.96
N HIS A 618 12.14 25.92 -1.92
CA HIS A 618 10.69 25.76 -1.73
C HIS A 618 10.24 24.29 -1.59
N LEU A 619 11.18 23.31 -1.52
CA LEU A 619 10.80 21.94 -1.28
C LEU A 619 10.24 21.78 0.13
N PRO A 620 9.07 21.12 0.29
CA PRO A 620 8.53 20.79 1.60
C PRO A 620 9.46 19.81 2.33
N LEU A 621 9.29 19.66 3.63
CA LEU A 621 9.84 18.52 4.33
C LEU A 621 9.22 17.25 3.73
N GLY A 622 10.04 16.27 3.37
CA GLY A 622 9.53 15.10 2.67
C GLY A 622 10.48 13.92 2.63
N ASN A 623 9.90 12.76 2.31
CA ASN A 623 10.64 11.54 2.02
C ASN A 623 10.97 11.51 0.52
N PHE A 624 12.16 11.94 0.16
CA PHE A 624 12.64 11.93 -1.22
C PHE A 624 13.24 10.56 -1.56
N ALA A 625 12.36 9.68 -2.04
CA ALA A 625 12.67 8.27 -2.25
C ALA A 625 13.29 7.96 -3.62
N SER A 626 13.22 8.90 -4.58
CA SER A 626 13.73 8.71 -5.93
C SER A 626 14.32 10.00 -6.49
N ILE A 627 15.46 9.88 -7.18
CA ILE A 627 16.18 10.97 -7.84
C ILE A 627 16.48 10.49 -9.27
N LEU A 628 16.14 11.30 -10.26
CA LEU A 628 16.53 11.10 -11.65
C LEU A 628 17.31 12.34 -12.13
N ILE A 629 18.42 12.12 -12.80
CA ILE A 629 19.21 13.17 -13.45
C ILE A 629 19.09 12.93 -14.95
N ASP A 630 18.69 13.97 -15.72
CA ASP A 630 18.60 13.81 -17.16
C ASP A 630 20.00 13.58 -17.75
N PRO A 631 20.23 12.46 -18.46
CA PRO A 631 21.54 12.15 -19.03
C PRO A 631 21.96 13.12 -20.14
N LYS A 632 21.03 13.88 -20.74
CA LYS A 632 21.29 14.86 -21.78
C LYS A 632 21.58 16.26 -21.22
N ASP A 633 20.86 16.63 -20.15
CA ASP A 633 21.07 17.87 -19.41
C ASP A 633 21.13 17.60 -17.90
N PRO A 634 22.32 17.38 -17.33
CA PRO A 634 22.49 17.12 -15.91
C PRO A 634 22.11 18.28 -14.97
N ASN A 635 21.70 19.44 -15.50
CA ASN A 635 21.07 20.48 -14.69
C ASN A 635 19.59 20.18 -14.44
N GLU A 636 18.98 19.35 -15.30
CA GLU A 636 17.61 18.89 -15.07
C GLU A 636 17.59 17.66 -14.15
N ILE A 637 16.99 17.85 -12.99
CA ILE A 637 16.86 16.83 -11.95
C ILE A 637 15.40 16.69 -11.57
N ILE A 638 14.92 15.46 -11.51
CA ILE A 638 13.55 15.15 -11.13
C ILE A 638 13.59 14.33 -9.85
N ILE A 639 12.83 14.72 -8.84
CA ILE A 639 12.77 14.02 -7.56
C ILE A 639 11.32 13.66 -7.21
N GLY A 640 11.14 12.45 -6.66
CA GLY A 640 9.86 11.95 -6.16
C GLY A 640 9.83 11.96 -4.64
N SER A 641 8.75 12.48 -4.07
CA SER A 641 8.49 12.47 -2.63
C SER A 641 7.39 11.49 -2.28
N ALA A 642 7.68 10.61 -1.32
CA ALA A 642 6.73 9.64 -0.78
C ALA A 642 6.17 10.05 0.60
N ILE A 643 6.29 11.33 0.99
CA ILE A 643 5.80 11.79 2.27
C ILE A 643 4.28 11.61 2.38
N GLU A 644 3.84 11.26 3.58
CA GLU A 644 2.44 10.89 3.83
C GLU A 644 1.47 12.05 3.75
N THR A 645 1.92 13.26 4.07
CA THR A 645 1.05 14.45 4.13
C THR A 645 0.76 15.04 2.76
N ASP A 646 1.79 15.17 1.91
CA ASP A 646 1.64 15.71 0.56
C ASP A 646 2.90 15.38 -0.26
N GLY A 647 2.99 14.15 -0.76
CA GLY A 647 4.02 13.74 -1.71
C GLY A 647 3.95 14.54 -2.99
N GLY A 648 4.88 14.31 -3.92
CA GLY A 648 4.86 14.99 -5.20
C GLY A 648 6.08 14.69 -6.04
N ILE A 649 6.06 15.21 -7.25
CA ILE A 649 7.20 15.21 -8.15
C ILE A 649 7.64 16.64 -8.39
N TYR A 650 8.94 16.85 -8.25
CA TYR A 650 9.57 18.18 -8.38
C TYR A 650 10.68 18.11 -9.42
N ILE A 651 10.82 19.18 -10.21
CA ILE A 651 11.87 19.35 -11.19
C ILE A 651 12.74 20.54 -10.85
N SER A 652 14.04 20.39 -10.98
CA SER A 652 15.03 21.48 -11.02
C SER A 652 15.64 21.52 -12.40
N ARG A 653 15.96 22.73 -12.90
CA ARG A 653 16.69 22.96 -14.15
C ARG A 653 17.99 23.76 -13.93
N ASP A 654 18.43 23.82 -12.70
CA ASP A 654 19.63 24.54 -12.26
C ASP A 654 20.49 23.72 -11.29
N ALA A 655 20.54 22.39 -11.53
CA ALA A 655 21.30 21.44 -10.73
C ALA A 655 20.90 21.45 -9.23
N GLY A 656 19.62 21.56 -8.96
CA GLY A 656 19.05 21.44 -7.62
C GLY A 656 19.06 22.73 -6.79
N GLU A 657 19.27 23.90 -7.38
CA GLU A 657 19.21 25.18 -6.66
C GLU A 657 17.75 25.62 -6.42
N GLN A 658 16.90 25.50 -7.45
CA GLN A 658 15.47 25.82 -7.37
C GLN A 658 14.64 24.65 -7.87
N TRP A 659 13.44 24.51 -7.33
CA TRP A 659 12.54 23.41 -7.61
C TRP A 659 11.15 23.93 -7.96
N LYS A 660 10.52 23.30 -8.96
CA LYS A 660 9.12 23.49 -9.31
C LYS A 660 8.38 22.16 -9.15
N ARG A 661 7.17 22.22 -8.64
CA ARG A 661 6.29 21.06 -8.58
C ARG A 661 5.64 20.84 -9.96
N ILE A 662 5.66 19.61 -10.47
CA ILE A 662 5.10 19.26 -11.78
C ILE A 662 3.79 18.47 -11.71
N ASP A 663 3.47 17.86 -10.58
CA ASP A 663 2.20 17.16 -10.30
C ASP A 663 1.23 18.13 -9.61
N THR A 664 0.59 19.01 -10.35
CA THR A 664 -0.28 20.05 -9.81
C THR A 664 -1.60 19.47 -9.25
N LYS A 665 -2.30 20.23 -8.38
CA LYS A 665 -3.60 19.82 -7.82
C LYS A 665 -4.69 19.70 -8.88
N THR A 666 -4.54 20.41 -9.99
CA THR A 666 -5.48 20.40 -11.10
C THR A 666 -5.37 19.18 -12.02
N MET A 667 -4.34 18.34 -11.84
CA MET A 667 -4.14 17.13 -12.65
C MET A 667 -4.97 15.93 -12.21
N ASP A 668 -5.74 16.02 -11.12
CA ASP A 668 -6.58 14.95 -10.57
C ASP A 668 -5.85 13.61 -10.42
N LEU A 669 -4.54 13.65 -10.09
CA LEU A 669 -3.77 12.44 -9.86
C LEU A 669 -4.27 11.73 -8.61
N PRO A 670 -4.65 10.45 -8.71
CA PRO A 670 -5.22 9.74 -7.57
C PRO A 670 -4.26 9.63 -6.38
N SER A 671 -2.96 9.46 -6.62
CA SER A 671 -1.95 9.47 -5.57
C SER A 671 -0.75 10.32 -5.96
N ARG A 672 -0.31 11.17 -5.04
CA ARG A 672 0.89 12.02 -5.21
C ARG A 672 2.11 11.48 -4.48
N ARG A 673 1.98 10.40 -3.73
CA ARG A 673 3.07 9.76 -2.97
C ARG A 673 3.88 8.87 -3.90
N VAL A 674 5.07 9.32 -4.30
CA VAL A 674 5.94 8.66 -5.27
C VAL A 674 7.10 7.96 -4.57
N TRP A 675 7.21 6.64 -4.77
CA TRP A 675 8.23 5.78 -4.14
C TRP A 675 9.41 5.48 -5.04
N SER A 676 9.18 5.38 -6.34
CA SER A 676 10.23 5.09 -7.32
C SER A 676 9.94 5.79 -8.63
N MET A 677 10.98 6.14 -9.35
CA MET A 677 10.89 6.64 -10.73
C MET A 677 11.99 6.00 -11.57
N ALA A 678 11.75 5.87 -12.86
CA ALA A 678 12.73 5.41 -13.83
C ALA A 678 12.49 6.09 -15.19
N PHE A 679 13.57 6.53 -15.86
CA PHE A 679 13.50 6.89 -17.27
C PHE A 679 13.23 5.67 -18.13
N ASP A 680 12.46 5.84 -19.19
CA ASP A 680 12.36 4.84 -20.25
C ASP A 680 13.67 4.82 -21.03
N PRO A 681 14.40 3.69 -21.07
CA PRO A 681 15.67 3.63 -21.81
C PRO A 681 15.51 3.76 -23.33
N HIS A 682 14.28 3.65 -23.85
CA HIS A 682 13.94 3.75 -25.26
C HIS A 682 13.31 5.08 -25.65
N ASP A 683 12.87 5.88 -24.65
CA ASP A 683 12.26 7.20 -24.85
C ASP A 683 12.67 8.12 -23.69
N PRO A 684 13.68 8.98 -23.89
CA PRO A 684 14.22 9.85 -22.83
C PRO A 684 13.22 10.89 -22.31
N ASN A 685 12.12 11.14 -23.02
CA ASN A 685 11.08 12.06 -22.59
C ASN A 685 10.00 11.34 -21.77
N ARG A 686 10.17 10.04 -21.49
CA ARG A 686 9.22 9.23 -20.75
C ARG A 686 9.78 8.78 -19.41
N ILE A 687 8.98 8.97 -18.37
CA ILE A 687 9.27 8.51 -17.01
C ILE A 687 8.14 7.62 -16.54
N TYR A 688 8.49 6.58 -15.81
CA TYR A 688 7.54 5.78 -15.04
C TYR A 688 7.71 6.05 -13.56
N ALA A 689 6.60 6.18 -12.82
CA ALA A 689 6.60 6.43 -11.39
C ALA A 689 5.72 5.43 -10.66
N GLY A 690 6.27 4.75 -9.65
CA GLY A 690 5.53 3.87 -8.74
C GLY A 690 4.96 4.69 -7.58
N THR A 691 3.66 4.53 -7.30
CA THR A 691 2.93 5.33 -6.34
C THR A 691 2.37 4.52 -5.17
N HIS A 692 1.95 5.21 -4.10
CA HIS A 692 1.45 4.57 -2.88
C HIS A 692 0.10 3.86 -3.05
N SER A 693 -0.82 4.46 -3.79
CA SER A 693 -2.21 3.98 -3.85
C SER A 693 -2.83 4.06 -5.24
N SER A 694 -2.00 4.13 -6.30
CA SER A 694 -2.50 4.24 -7.67
C SER A 694 -1.57 3.58 -8.70
N GLY A 695 -0.84 2.55 -8.28
CA GLY A 695 -0.01 1.75 -9.19
C GLY A 695 1.14 2.53 -9.81
N VAL A 696 1.26 2.43 -11.13
CA VAL A 696 2.30 3.06 -11.93
C VAL A 696 1.74 4.21 -12.75
N TYR A 697 2.41 5.35 -12.74
CA TYR A 697 2.17 6.45 -13.67
C TYR A 697 3.17 6.40 -14.82
N LYS A 698 2.67 6.63 -16.02
CA LYS A 698 3.45 6.97 -17.20
C LYS A 698 3.41 8.49 -17.39
N ILE A 699 4.56 9.11 -17.47
CA ILE A 699 4.72 10.55 -17.56
C ILE A 699 5.46 10.85 -18.85
N GLU A 700 4.88 11.67 -19.72
CA GLU A 700 5.52 12.16 -20.93
C GLU A 700 5.92 13.62 -20.71
N LEU A 701 7.23 13.87 -20.67
CA LEU A 701 7.79 15.21 -20.61
C LEU A 701 7.70 15.83 -22.02
N LYS A 702 7.16 17.04 -22.13
CA LYS A 702 7.13 17.77 -23.40
C LYS A 702 8.37 18.64 -23.49
N ASP A 703 8.98 18.72 -24.68
CA ASP A 703 10.08 19.64 -24.93
C ASP A 703 9.64 21.09 -24.73
N ALA A 704 10.42 21.87 -24.01
CA ALA A 704 10.11 23.27 -23.71
C ALA A 704 9.94 24.14 -24.97
N ASP A 705 10.51 23.71 -26.11
CA ASP A 705 10.45 24.42 -27.39
C ASP A 705 9.20 24.15 -28.23
N ALA A 706 8.45 23.10 -27.92
CA ALA A 706 7.20 22.77 -28.67
C ALA A 706 6.01 23.66 -28.26
N GLY A 707 6.12 24.40 -27.16
CA GLY A 707 5.04 25.22 -26.59
C GLY A 707 4.90 26.64 -27.14
N SER A 708 5.93 27.17 -27.83
CA SER A 708 5.90 28.60 -28.26
C SER A 708 5.18 28.87 -29.59
N SER A 709 4.81 27.83 -30.35
CA SER A 709 4.14 28.00 -31.66
C SER A 709 2.65 27.60 -31.71
N ALA A 710 2.07 27.09 -30.61
CA ALA A 710 0.69 26.56 -30.62
C ALA A 710 -0.32 27.30 -29.72
N ALA A 711 0.08 28.40 -29.08
CA ALA A 711 -0.78 29.12 -28.13
C ALA A 711 -1.56 30.29 -28.74
N GLU A 712 -1.55 30.47 -30.06
CA GLU A 712 -2.41 31.45 -30.73
C GLU A 712 -3.44 30.71 -31.63
N ASN A 713 -4.72 30.90 -31.27
CA ASN A 713 -5.93 30.50 -32.01
C ASN A 713 -6.42 29.04 -31.94
N GLN A 714 -7.07 28.68 -30.84
CA GLN A 714 -8.24 27.81 -30.94
C GLN A 714 -9.32 28.22 -29.89
N PRO A 715 -10.57 28.48 -30.32
CA PRO A 715 -11.69 28.65 -29.40
C PRO A 715 -12.07 27.31 -28.76
N PRO A 716 -12.70 27.31 -27.58
CA PRO A 716 -13.01 26.07 -26.85
C PRO A 716 -13.88 25.15 -27.68
N ALA A 717 -13.43 23.93 -27.88
CA ALA A 717 -14.17 22.92 -28.62
C ALA A 717 -15.49 22.58 -27.90
N LYS A 718 -16.62 22.82 -28.55
CA LYS A 718 -17.91 22.30 -28.16
C LYS A 718 -17.85 20.78 -28.16
N VAL A 719 -18.24 20.16 -27.05
CA VAL A 719 -18.47 18.72 -26.95
C VAL A 719 -19.51 18.32 -28.00
N GLN A 720 -19.06 17.69 -29.07
CA GLN A 720 -19.98 17.04 -30.03
C GLN A 720 -20.34 15.66 -29.49
N ALA A 721 -21.66 15.42 -29.41
CA ALA A 721 -22.22 14.11 -29.12
C ALA A 721 -21.74 13.09 -30.15
N VAL A 722 -21.20 11.97 -29.67
CA VAL A 722 -20.80 10.83 -30.51
C VAL A 722 -22.08 10.24 -31.16
N PRO A 723 -22.16 10.11 -32.48
CA PRO A 723 -23.30 9.47 -33.12
C PRO A 723 -23.26 7.95 -32.89
N GLU A 724 -24.38 7.40 -32.48
CA GLU A 724 -24.58 5.94 -32.39
C GLU A 724 -24.32 5.27 -33.74
N ARG A 725 -23.44 4.26 -33.73
CA ARG A 725 -23.26 3.37 -34.89
C ARG A 725 -24.45 2.41 -35.00
N PRO A 726 -25.03 2.18 -36.16
CA PRO A 726 -26.11 1.22 -36.31
C PRO A 726 -25.60 -0.21 -36.12
N VAL A 727 -26.35 -0.97 -35.36
CA VAL A 727 -26.13 -2.41 -35.09
C VAL A 727 -26.43 -3.17 -36.39
N ALA A 728 -25.39 -3.77 -36.95
CA ALA A 728 -25.54 -4.74 -38.05
C ALA A 728 -26.02 -6.09 -37.47
N SER A 729 -27.20 -6.51 -37.89
CA SER A 729 -27.75 -7.84 -37.64
C SER A 729 -26.85 -8.90 -38.26
N LYS A 730 -26.32 -9.81 -37.42
CA LYS A 730 -25.69 -11.06 -37.90
C LYS A 730 -26.55 -12.26 -37.50
N GLU A 731 -26.80 -13.06 -38.52
CA GLU A 731 -27.47 -14.35 -38.44
C GLU A 731 -26.77 -15.34 -37.51
N PRO A 732 -27.47 -16.33 -36.95
CA PRO A 732 -26.93 -17.24 -35.94
C PRO A 732 -26.01 -18.30 -36.58
N VAL A 733 -24.77 -18.34 -36.13
CA VAL A 733 -23.82 -19.42 -36.42
C VAL A 733 -24.05 -20.56 -35.44
N ALA A 734 -24.20 -21.76 -35.97
CA ALA A 734 -24.48 -23.00 -35.24
C ALA A 734 -23.36 -23.34 -34.23
N ALA A 735 -23.77 -23.79 -33.06
CA ALA A 735 -22.89 -24.22 -31.97
C ALA A 735 -22.09 -25.50 -32.33
N PRO A 736 -20.80 -25.58 -31.99
CA PRO A 736 -20.05 -26.81 -32.10
C PRO A 736 -20.37 -27.80 -30.95
N LYS A 737 -20.44 -29.08 -31.28
CA LYS A 737 -20.70 -30.18 -30.35
C LYS A 737 -19.59 -30.33 -29.30
N PRO A 738 -19.90 -30.72 -28.05
CA PRO A 738 -18.90 -30.87 -27.00
C PRO A 738 -18.02 -32.11 -27.22
N ALA A 739 -16.71 -31.92 -27.08
CA ALA A 739 -15.71 -32.97 -27.05
C ALA A 739 -15.76 -33.72 -25.71
N LYS A 740 -15.76 -35.04 -25.74
CA LYS A 740 -15.69 -35.92 -24.56
C LYS A 740 -14.34 -35.81 -23.90
N LEU A 741 -14.31 -35.36 -22.63
CA LEU A 741 -13.15 -35.43 -21.75
C LEU A 741 -13.04 -36.84 -21.16
N THR A 742 -11.94 -37.51 -21.43
CA THR A 742 -11.52 -38.76 -20.76
C THR A 742 -10.96 -38.41 -19.39
N VAL A 743 -11.46 -39.14 -18.39
CA VAL A 743 -11.04 -39.04 -16.99
C VAL A 743 -9.63 -39.62 -16.85
N GLY A 744 -8.66 -38.79 -16.48
CA GLY A 744 -7.33 -39.20 -16.06
C GLY A 744 -7.24 -39.28 -14.54
N GLU A 745 -6.64 -40.35 -14.06
CA GLU A 745 -6.52 -40.77 -12.67
C GLU A 745 -5.82 -39.72 -11.77
N ARG A 746 -6.33 -39.62 -10.53
CA ARG A 746 -5.73 -38.81 -9.44
C ARG A 746 -4.50 -39.52 -8.86
N PRO A 747 -3.39 -38.84 -8.58
CA PRO A 747 -2.33 -39.40 -7.76
C PRO A 747 -2.74 -39.43 -6.28
N ARG A 748 -2.51 -40.58 -5.65
CA ARG A 748 -2.68 -40.83 -4.22
C ARG A 748 -1.62 -40.08 -3.42
N ILE A 749 -2.06 -39.31 -2.43
CA ILE A 749 -1.18 -38.74 -1.39
C ILE A 749 -1.06 -39.80 -0.29
N LEU A 750 0.16 -40.20 0.01
CA LEU A 750 0.50 -41.02 1.19
C LEU A 750 0.68 -40.07 2.41
N PRO A 751 0.27 -40.48 3.62
CA PRO A 751 0.43 -39.72 4.82
C PRO A 751 1.80 -39.98 5.47
N GLY A 752 2.44 -38.94 5.98
CA GLY A 752 3.51 -39.04 6.99
C GLY A 752 4.90 -38.58 6.54
N GLN A 753 5.25 -37.35 6.85
CA GLN A 753 6.40 -36.88 7.66
C GLN A 753 6.42 -35.35 7.71
#